data_5f66d070ca9ebfb28cc30cc4ab0bef04
#
_entry.id   5f66d070ca9ebfb28cc30cc4ab0bef04
#
_cell.length_a   1.000
_cell.length_b   1.000
_cell.length_c   1.000
_cell.angle_alpha   90.00
_cell.angle_beta   90.00
_cell.angle_gamma   90.00
#
_symmetry.space_group_name_H-M   'P 1'
#
loop_
_entity.id
_entity.type
_entity.pdbx_description
1 polymer ?
#
loop_
_entity_poly.entity_id
_entity_poly.type
_entity_poly.pdbx_seq_one_letter_code
_entity_poly.pdbx_strand_id
1 'polypeptide(L)'
;MFGKRFFIPLTLFFLITSRLFAAPVNQTLEYTLENGMQVFILEDSSDAQVHIEYTCRAGFSSQTQSTCGFFRLFSKLIQAANPAINFSDIQCNADSSRYFIEASPSEVNDILFRLSDAVFSPDFSDDLLSSQLNSLKKEVSDNANSMSFYINAAIDSRVFSEAPWKHDSGIYPPLFKQTTEKTARTILKQISEQWYTPKNSALFISGNINADKTLLMLRNSFGRFYSSFRTPVEKPSVPVNKQRKYVFHSNEISPELTQIVVQYTMLDMEESDLMALALGYESSLFKQQVLSFEELNIPGDEYINVSAAHKKDSSRLIIQTLLQPPENKKAAAATSSFKQASLFLKQLDLIPEIVRPEEFEYAKNQLAYSLNRNAAIPAELMKTLSSFWAVQPYYQEQETNLESFESKTALSLMSRNQKLRDNSLTESISKLKSEEPFVFIIINSKDYKANKKSYTAAGFEEINEKNSSWYVQTMFKEMRTESETQPQTKLYTIKADAADNNYYQKNLDSISESQLSNGIHFYSKNNPLSEQTSLLLSIRGGKYNSNDDNGFEEVMINLLAGLIQKKLLAGQEQGLLTGAPYVTSKTGISSSQIIIEFDSTDTIAVCRLISDAIIYGEIAPADADRVVSSRKYRKRLENGTSSNQMYAKMIESVFGKGPLANIYEAEKEILLDTDYQKILAAYPALLDATRYTIYAAGNLDNNLSHILDESLGLLTRTGSHTASLPSVTAKKRDLTVKVNHTFLTDIPAEKAGPQPAVLIPTTEFLDPVIYAGTAPEAGTKAAALYNAVLSYLGTLLSKTDSSRTVTVQLPVAGINLGSITIQNVAHTKELDAQYKTAIQNITEALDHIQANEGIVRDIKNSWIQKQMTETGSNSGTAMLMQSGLETDSGAYWYLEEYNFIQEAEAQDYYEIMEYFPVRPQIRVYSADSKK
;
A
#
# COMPACT_ATOMS: atom_id res chain seq x y z
N MET A 1 21.47 -24.07 -66.77
CA MET A 1 21.23 -22.64 -67.01
C MET A 1 20.06 -22.23 -66.16
N PHE A 2 20.18 -21.13 -65.46
CA PHE A 2 19.19 -20.43 -64.62
C PHE A 2 18.74 -21.21 -63.36
N GLY A 3 18.81 -20.68 -62.14
CA GLY A 3 19.24 -19.39 -61.65
C GLY A 3 18.95 -19.46 -60.12
N LYS A 4 20.00 -19.49 -59.27
CA LYS A 4 19.86 -19.40 -57.83
C LYS A 4 19.46 -17.96 -57.45
N ARG A 5 18.24 -17.76 -57.05
CA ARG A 5 17.79 -16.54 -56.38
C ARG A 5 18.08 -16.62 -54.87
N PHE A 6 18.87 -15.65 -54.45
CA PHE A 6 19.19 -15.30 -53.08
C PHE A 6 17.91 -15.16 -52.23
N PHE A 7 17.75 -16.04 -51.23
CA PHE A 7 17.02 -15.79 -50.03
C PHE A 7 18.07 -15.49 -48.91
N ILE A 8 18.38 -14.26 -48.72
CA ILE A 8 19.14 -13.75 -47.56
C ILE A 8 18.10 -13.11 -46.59
N PRO A 9 18.33 -13.28 -45.33
CA PRO A 9 17.25 -13.64 -44.42
C PRO A 9 16.60 -12.38 -43.80
N LEU A 10 15.28 -12.40 -43.90
CA LEU A 10 14.39 -11.52 -43.12
C LEU A 10 14.48 -11.82 -41.62
N THR A 11 15.08 -12.94 -41.23
CA THR A 11 15.30 -13.34 -39.83
C THR A 11 16.42 -12.57 -39.10
N LEU A 12 17.33 -11.92 -39.84
CA LEU A 12 18.38 -11.13 -39.15
C LEU A 12 17.91 -9.70 -38.82
N PHE A 13 16.86 -9.19 -39.45
CA PHE A 13 16.30 -7.89 -39.15
C PHE A 13 15.36 -7.90 -37.94
N PHE A 14 14.72 -9.07 -37.65
CA PHE A 14 13.90 -9.25 -36.47
C PHE A 14 14.72 -9.47 -35.18
N LEU A 15 15.97 -9.90 -35.26
CA LEU A 15 16.87 -10.07 -34.10
C LEU A 15 17.57 -8.77 -33.68
N ILE A 16 17.54 -7.72 -34.51
CA ILE A 16 18.16 -6.43 -34.16
C ILE A 16 17.13 -5.46 -33.60
N THR A 17 15.85 -5.63 -33.90
CA THR A 17 14.78 -4.77 -33.34
C THR A 17 14.26 -5.22 -31.98
N SER A 18 14.53 -6.46 -31.55
CA SER A 18 14.16 -6.97 -30.23
C SER A 18 15.10 -6.56 -29.08
N ARG A 19 16.14 -5.79 -29.36
CA ARG A 19 17.07 -5.27 -28.33
C ARG A 19 16.81 -3.80 -27.93
N LEU A 20 15.76 -3.16 -28.40
CA LEU A 20 15.53 -1.74 -28.16
C LEU A 20 14.66 -1.43 -26.93
N PHE A 21 14.02 -2.43 -26.32
CA PHE A 21 13.22 -2.23 -25.10
C PHE A 21 13.45 -3.43 -24.16
N ALA A 22 14.53 -3.38 -23.40
CA ALA A 22 14.74 -4.35 -22.33
C ALA A 22 13.92 -3.91 -21.11
N ALA A 23 13.16 -4.84 -20.51
CA ALA A 23 12.46 -4.60 -19.26
C ALA A 23 13.40 -4.03 -18.17
N PRO A 24 12.93 -3.22 -17.22
CA PRO A 24 13.74 -2.63 -16.16
C PRO A 24 14.57 -3.68 -15.40
N VAL A 25 14.04 -4.89 -15.23
CA VAL A 25 14.77 -6.03 -14.63
C VAL A 25 16.08 -6.32 -15.37
N ASN A 26 16.07 -6.30 -16.70
CA ASN A 26 17.26 -6.58 -17.53
C ASN A 26 18.24 -5.40 -17.58
N GLN A 27 17.84 -4.21 -17.12
CA GLN A 27 18.67 -3.00 -17.04
C GLN A 27 19.24 -2.79 -15.65
N THR A 28 18.83 -3.58 -14.65
CA THR A 28 19.34 -3.49 -13.29
C THR A 28 20.79 -3.97 -13.24
N LEU A 29 21.68 -3.09 -12.78
CA LEU A 29 23.09 -3.36 -12.61
C LEU A 29 23.37 -3.80 -11.17
N GLU A 30 24.17 -4.86 -10.99
CA GLU A 30 24.59 -5.36 -9.69
C GLU A 30 26.12 -5.20 -9.54
N TYR A 31 26.53 -4.57 -8.45
CA TYR A 31 27.93 -4.39 -8.09
C TYR A 31 28.18 -4.93 -6.69
N THR A 32 29.41 -5.37 -6.46
CA THR A 32 29.88 -5.70 -5.11
C THR A 32 31.06 -4.78 -4.79
N LEU A 33 30.90 -3.97 -3.72
CA LEU A 33 31.99 -3.13 -3.23
C LEU A 33 33.12 -3.96 -2.63
N GLU A 34 34.33 -3.39 -2.52
CA GLU A 34 35.51 -4.09 -1.99
C GLU A 34 35.34 -4.64 -0.57
N ASN A 35 34.41 -4.03 0.22
CA ASN A 35 34.05 -4.49 1.55
C ASN A 35 32.94 -5.56 1.57
N GLY A 36 32.53 -6.04 0.40
CA GLY A 36 31.53 -7.09 0.24
C GLY A 36 30.06 -6.63 0.28
N MET A 37 29.81 -5.32 0.33
CA MET A 37 28.45 -4.79 0.23
C MET A 37 27.92 -4.88 -1.20
N GLN A 38 26.71 -5.39 -1.38
CA GLN A 38 26.05 -5.46 -2.68
C GLN A 38 25.29 -4.16 -2.97
N VAL A 39 25.31 -3.75 -4.23
CA VAL A 39 24.65 -2.54 -4.72
C VAL A 39 23.90 -2.84 -6.00
N PHE A 40 22.66 -2.42 -6.08
CA PHE A 40 21.78 -2.55 -7.22
C PHE A 40 21.42 -1.15 -7.72
N ILE A 41 21.64 -0.89 -9.01
CA ILE A 41 21.40 0.43 -9.61
C ILE A 41 20.55 0.27 -10.86
N LEU A 42 19.51 1.11 -10.97
CA LEU A 42 18.68 1.23 -12.15
C LEU A 42 18.51 2.72 -12.52
N GLU A 43 19.06 3.12 -13.67
CA GLU A 43 18.91 4.48 -14.19
C GLU A 43 17.48 4.69 -14.72
N ASP A 44 16.82 5.74 -14.26
CA ASP A 44 15.52 6.17 -14.75
C ASP A 44 15.47 7.70 -14.87
N SER A 45 15.73 8.21 -16.05
CA SER A 45 15.70 9.64 -16.33
C SER A 45 14.27 10.22 -16.44
N SER A 46 13.25 9.39 -16.40
CA SER A 46 11.85 9.83 -16.39
C SER A 46 11.37 10.20 -14.98
N ASP A 47 12.11 9.79 -13.96
CA ASP A 47 11.88 10.20 -12.58
C ASP A 47 12.55 11.56 -12.31
N ALA A 48 11.95 12.38 -11.45
CA ALA A 48 12.54 13.62 -10.98
C ALA A 48 13.46 13.42 -9.78
N GLN A 49 13.34 12.28 -9.11
CA GLN A 49 14.03 11.95 -7.87
C GLN A 49 14.91 10.70 -7.98
N VAL A 50 15.58 10.43 -6.87
CA VAL A 50 16.36 9.22 -6.67
C VAL A 50 15.82 8.51 -5.45
N HIS A 51 15.41 7.26 -5.64
CA HIS A 51 14.97 6.36 -4.59
C HIS A 51 16.15 5.54 -4.11
N ILE A 52 16.44 5.61 -2.83
CA ILE A 52 17.54 4.88 -2.18
C ILE A 52 16.94 4.01 -1.11
N GLU A 53 17.18 2.70 -1.18
CA GLU A 53 16.83 1.77 -0.13
C GLU A 53 18.09 1.11 0.42
N TYR A 54 18.33 1.28 1.72
CA TYR A 54 19.31 0.50 2.46
C TYR A 54 18.60 -0.66 3.16
N THR A 55 19.07 -1.87 2.91
CA THR A 55 18.52 -3.10 3.50
C THR A 55 19.63 -3.85 4.26
N CYS A 56 19.32 -4.22 5.50
CA CYS A 56 20.14 -5.08 6.34
C CYS A 56 19.41 -6.40 6.61
N ARG A 57 20.09 -7.55 6.45
CA ARG A 57 19.56 -8.89 6.77
C ARG A 57 19.51 -9.13 8.28
N ALA A 58 18.82 -8.24 8.98
CA ALA A 58 18.63 -8.28 10.43
C ALA A 58 17.27 -7.72 10.82
N GLY A 59 16.49 -8.52 11.53
CA GLY A 59 15.15 -8.15 11.97
C GLY A 59 14.74 -8.96 13.19
N PHE A 60 13.44 -9.11 13.41
CA PHE A 60 12.90 -9.78 14.62
C PHE A 60 13.38 -11.22 14.78
N SER A 61 13.60 -11.95 13.69
CA SER A 61 14.13 -13.33 13.71
C SER A 61 15.58 -13.39 14.17
N SER A 62 16.31 -12.28 14.16
CA SER A 62 17.71 -12.20 14.60
C SER A 62 17.87 -11.90 16.09
N GLN A 63 16.78 -11.59 16.79
CA GLN A 63 16.84 -11.21 18.20
C GLN A 63 16.75 -12.38 19.15
N THR A 64 17.25 -12.16 20.36
CA THR A 64 17.16 -13.07 21.51
C THR A 64 16.15 -12.52 22.53
N GLN A 65 15.91 -13.22 23.61
CA GLN A 65 15.09 -12.68 24.69
C GLN A 65 15.67 -11.36 25.26
N SER A 66 16.97 -11.24 25.37
CA SER A 66 17.66 -10.04 25.87
C SER A 66 17.70 -8.87 24.87
N THR A 67 17.55 -9.16 23.57
CA THR A 67 17.58 -8.15 22.50
C THR A 67 16.20 -7.90 21.89
N CYS A 68 15.14 -8.45 22.48
CA CYS A 68 13.77 -8.32 21.98
C CYS A 68 13.31 -6.87 21.97
N GLY A 69 12.90 -6.38 20.77
CA GLY A 69 12.48 -5.01 20.53
C GLY A 69 13.61 -4.02 20.19
N PHE A 70 14.86 -4.43 20.35
CA PHE A 70 16.00 -3.51 20.16
C PHE A 70 16.33 -3.24 18.69
N PHE A 71 16.01 -4.15 17.76
CA PHE A 71 16.15 -3.87 16.33
C PHE A 71 15.22 -2.73 15.90
N ARG A 72 14.00 -2.71 16.43
CA ARG A 72 13.07 -1.60 16.20
C ARG A 72 13.53 -0.30 16.85
N LEU A 73 14.06 -0.37 18.09
CA LEU A 73 14.65 0.80 18.74
C LEU A 73 15.83 1.34 17.95
N PHE A 74 16.71 0.47 17.42
CA PHE A 74 17.85 0.86 16.62
C PHE A 74 17.42 1.61 15.36
N SER A 75 16.42 1.10 14.63
CA SER A 75 15.87 1.76 13.45
C SER A 75 15.28 3.15 13.76
N LYS A 76 14.52 3.28 14.85
CA LYS A 76 13.99 4.58 15.31
C LYS A 76 15.10 5.58 15.69
N LEU A 77 16.17 5.10 16.30
CA LEU A 77 17.33 5.94 16.66
C LEU A 77 18.09 6.42 15.43
N ILE A 78 18.30 5.57 14.43
CA ILE A 78 18.90 5.97 13.15
C ILE A 78 18.11 7.11 12.53
N GLN A 79 16.80 7.00 12.45
CA GLN A 79 15.93 8.05 11.91
C GLN A 79 16.05 9.36 12.72
N ALA A 80 15.89 9.26 14.04
CA ALA A 80 15.83 10.43 14.91
C ALA A 80 17.18 11.17 15.04
N ALA A 81 18.31 10.42 14.92
CA ALA A 81 19.65 11.00 14.94
C ALA A 81 20.04 11.72 13.64
N ASN A 82 19.33 11.46 12.54
CA ASN A 82 19.68 11.94 11.21
C ASN A 82 18.53 12.72 10.54
N PRO A 83 18.12 13.87 11.12
CA PRO A 83 16.99 14.65 10.59
C PRO A 83 17.25 15.26 9.20
N ALA A 84 18.52 15.31 8.76
CA ALA A 84 18.88 15.77 7.43
C ALA A 84 18.71 14.70 6.34
N ILE A 85 18.43 13.44 6.71
CA ILE A 85 18.06 12.39 5.76
C ILE A 85 16.54 12.31 5.73
N ASN A 86 15.99 12.45 4.54
CA ASN A 86 14.55 12.34 4.34
C ASN A 86 14.14 10.87 4.21
N PHE A 87 13.94 10.19 5.35
CA PHE A 87 13.40 8.84 5.38
C PHE A 87 11.90 8.87 5.04
N SER A 88 11.52 8.35 3.88
CA SER A 88 10.11 8.22 3.48
C SER A 88 9.40 7.10 4.25
N ASP A 89 10.13 6.01 4.55
CA ASP A 89 9.63 4.90 5.37
C ASP A 89 10.79 4.16 6.05
N ILE A 90 10.51 3.49 7.16
CA ILE A 90 11.44 2.58 7.84
C ILE A 90 10.68 1.34 8.28
N GLN A 91 11.13 0.18 7.83
CA GLN A 91 10.53 -1.10 8.14
C GLN A 91 11.53 -1.97 8.90
N CYS A 92 11.10 -2.51 10.03
CA CYS A 92 11.81 -3.55 10.76
C CYS A 92 10.92 -4.78 10.79
N ASN A 93 11.22 -5.75 9.92
CA ASN A 93 10.45 -6.97 9.71
C ASN A 93 11.12 -8.17 10.41
N ALA A 94 10.58 -9.37 10.21
CA ALA A 94 11.18 -10.58 10.77
C ALA A 94 12.62 -10.80 10.27
N ASP A 95 12.87 -10.64 8.98
CA ASP A 95 14.11 -11.03 8.32
C ASP A 95 15.04 -9.87 7.96
N SER A 96 14.51 -8.62 7.96
CA SER A 96 15.28 -7.45 7.54
C SER A 96 14.86 -6.15 8.24
N SER A 97 15.79 -5.20 8.27
CA SER A 97 15.55 -3.78 8.53
C SER A 97 15.83 -3.00 7.25
N ARG A 98 14.84 -2.22 6.79
CA ARG A 98 14.84 -1.52 5.52
C ARG A 98 14.58 -0.04 5.74
N TYR A 99 15.35 0.81 5.07
CA TYR A 99 15.30 2.26 5.20
C TYR A 99 15.12 2.86 3.80
N PHE A 100 13.98 3.50 3.59
CA PHE A 100 13.60 4.11 2.32
C PHE A 100 13.86 5.60 2.37
N ILE A 101 14.56 6.12 1.37
CA ILE A 101 14.98 7.51 1.30
C ILE A 101 14.69 8.02 -0.10
N GLU A 102 14.19 9.22 -0.18
CA GLU A 102 14.00 9.95 -1.41
C GLU A 102 14.89 11.19 -1.42
N ALA A 103 15.56 11.41 -2.54
CA ALA A 103 16.56 12.45 -2.68
C ALA A 103 16.43 13.18 -4.02
N SER A 104 16.76 14.47 -4.06
CA SER A 104 17.02 15.11 -5.34
C SER A 104 18.36 14.59 -5.93
N PRO A 105 18.52 14.54 -7.25
CA PRO A 105 19.77 14.08 -7.87
C PRO A 105 21.02 14.82 -7.37
N SER A 106 20.88 16.11 -7.01
CA SER A 106 21.96 16.94 -6.49
C SER A 106 22.39 16.59 -5.06
N GLU A 107 21.51 15.97 -4.26
CA GLU A 107 21.73 15.65 -2.84
C GLU A 107 22.24 14.22 -2.62
N VAL A 108 22.17 13.36 -3.64
CA VAL A 108 22.48 11.93 -3.54
C VAL A 108 23.85 11.68 -2.87
N ASN A 109 24.89 12.42 -3.28
CA ASN A 109 26.22 12.24 -2.71
C ASN A 109 26.27 12.52 -1.20
N ASP A 110 25.69 13.64 -0.74
CA ASP A 110 25.64 14.01 0.68
C ASP A 110 24.81 13.00 1.49
N ILE A 111 23.68 12.59 0.95
CA ILE A 111 22.79 11.59 1.58
C ILE A 111 23.49 10.24 1.71
N LEU A 112 24.18 9.76 0.68
CA LEU A 112 24.92 8.49 0.76
C LEU A 112 26.04 8.54 1.81
N PHE A 113 26.75 9.66 1.97
CA PHE A 113 27.71 9.84 3.03
C PHE A 113 27.07 9.79 4.41
N ARG A 114 26.02 10.59 4.64
CA ARG A 114 25.29 10.62 5.92
C ARG A 114 24.67 9.27 6.26
N LEU A 115 24.05 8.61 5.28
CA LEU A 115 23.44 7.29 5.49
C LEU A 115 24.49 6.24 5.86
N SER A 116 25.65 6.25 5.21
CA SER A 116 26.73 5.30 5.54
C SER A 116 27.24 5.47 6.96
N ASP A 117 27.38 6.72 7.45
CA ASP A 117 27.73 7.01 8.84
C ASP A 117 26.60 6.58 9.79
N ALA A 118 25.36 6.90 9.47
CA ALA A 118 24.20 6.58 10.27
C ALA A 118 24.05 5.08 10.54
N VAL A 119 24.31 4.22 9.53
CA VAL A 119 24.09 2.78 9.65
C VAL A 119 25.32 2.01 10.15
N PHE A 120 26.55 2.45 9.80
CA PHE A 120 27.78 1.69 10.12
C PHE A 120 28.58 2.29 11.28
N SER A 121 28.34 3.55 11.64
CA SER A 121 29.01 4.23 12.76
C SER A 121 28.02 5.09 13.55
N PRO A 122 26.87 4.52 13.97
CA PRO A 122 25.82 5.30 14.62
C PRO A 122 26.30 5.88 15.95
N ASP A 123 26.06 7.17 16.17
CA ASP A 123 26.29 7.83 17.44
C ASP A 123 24.95 8.40 17.96
N PHE A 124 24.54 7.97 19.14
CA PHE A 124 23.30 8.38 19.78
C PHE A 124 23.60 9.11 21.08
N SER A 125 23.19 10.36 21.19
CA SER A 125 23.27 11.11 22.44
C SER A 125 22.41 10.45 23.54
N ASP A 126 22.75 10.70 24.79
CA ASP A 126 22.01 10.13 25.93
C ASP A 126 20.57 10.62 25.96
N ASP A 127 20.33 11.90 25.63
CA ASP A 127 18.99 12.50 25.59
C ASP A 127 18.14 11.86 24.49
N LEU A 128 18.72 11.61 23.31
CA LEU A 128 18.03 10.98 22.20
C LEU A 128 17.68 9.52 22.52
N LEU A 129 18.65 8.77 23.07
CA LEU A 129 18.43 7.39 23.50
C LEU A 129 17.31 7.31 24.55
N SER A 130 17.34 8.20 25.57
CA SER A 130 16.33 8.26 26.61
C SER A 130 14.94 8.56 26.03
N SER A 131 14.86 9.55 25.15
CA SER A 131 13.63 9.96 24.48
C SER A 131 13.03 8.81 23.66
N GLN A 132 13.81 8.18 22.77
CA GLN A 132 13.33 7.10 21.89
C GLN A 132 13.01 5.82 22.67
N LEU A 133 13.77 5.49 23.71
CA LEU A 133 13.47 4.36 24.59
C LEU A 133 12.14 4.57 25.35
N ASN A 134 11.89 5.77 25.85
CA ASN A 134 10.64 6.09 26.54
C ASN A 134 9.45 6.11 25.57
N SER A 135 9.63 6.66 24.37
CA SER A 135 8.62 6.62 23.31
C SER A 135 8.24 5.17 22.95
N LEU A 136 9.24 4.31 22.75
CA LEU A 136 8.99 2.90 22.43
C LEU A 136 8.35 2.14 23.60
N LYS A 137 8.75 2.43 24.85
CA LYS A 137 8.10 1.86 26.04
C LYS A 137 6.62 2.23 26.11
N LYS A 138 6.29 3.47 25.80
CA LYS A 138 4.90 3.93 25.73
C LYS A 138 4.15 3.17 24.63
N GLU A 139 4.68 3.13 23.42
CA GLU A 139 4.10 2.40 22.28
C GLU A 139 3.84 0.93 22.61
N VAL A 140 4.82 0.24 23.21
CA VAL A 140 4.69 -1.16 23.65
C VAL A 140 3.60 -1.30 24.71
N SER A 141 3.48 -0.34 25.64
CA SER A 141 2.42 -0.36 26.65
C SER A 141 1.04 -0.15 26.03
N ASP A 142 0.94 0.76 25.07
CA ASP A 142 -0.31 1.06 24.37
C ASP A 142 -0.74 -0.14 23.50
N ASN A 143 0.18 -0.73 22.75
CA ASN A 143 -0.08 -1.94 21.96
C ASN A 143 -0.48 -3.14 22.82
N ALA A 144 0.13 -3.31 23.99
CA ALA A 144 -0.21 -4.37 24.93
C ALA A 144 -1.63 -4.24 25.53
N ASN A 145 -2.28 -3.10 25.35
CA ASN A 145 -3.69 -2.91 25.72
C ASN A 145 -4.65 -3.25 24.54
N SER A 146 -4.12 -3.60 23.38
CA SER A 146 -4.97 -3.92 22.23
C SER A 146 -5.27 -5.43 22.15
N MET A 147 -6.51 -5.78 21.84
CA MET A 147 -6.93 -7.17 21.70
C MET A 147 -6.24 -7.84 20.49
N SER A 148 -6.00 -7.11 19.42
CA SER A 148 -5.26 -7.60 18.23
C SER A 148 -3.83 -8.02 18.57
N PHE A 149 -3.16 -7.30 19.46
CA PHE A 149 -1.83 -7.71 19.97
C PHE A 149 -1.88 -9.10 20.63
N TYR A 150 -2.86 -9.34 21.52
CA TYR A 150 -2.98 -10.63 22.21
C TYR A 150 -3.33 -11.76 21.24
N ILE A 151 -4.19 -11.50 20.26
CA ILE A 151 -4.59 -12.50 19.26
C ILE A 151 -3.39 -12.87 18.38
N ASN A 152 -2.68 -11.87 17.85
CA ASN A 152 -1.51 -12.11 16.98
C ASN A 152 -0.39 -12.84 17.76
N ALA A 153 -0.10 -12.41 18.98
CA ALA A 153 0.87 -13.08 19.84
C ALA A 153 0.46 -14.52 20.15
N ALA A 154 -0.84 -14.77 20.38
CA ALA A 154 -1.37 -16.10 20.60
C ALA A 154 -1.20 -17.02 19.39
N ILE A 155 -1.50 -16.52 18.19
CA ILE A 155 -1.37 -17.27 16.93
C ILE A 155 0.10 -17.62 16.68
N ASP A 156 0.98 -16.63 16.61
CA ASP A 156 2.39 -16.88 16.30
C ASP A 156 3.07 -17.79 17.29
N SER A 157 2.79 -17.61 18.59
CA SER A 157 3.36 -18.45 19.64
C SER A 157 2.86 -19.90 19.61
N ARG A 158 1.75 -20.18 18.91
CA ARG A 158 1.17 -21.52 18.83
C ARG A 158 1.49 -22.24 17.52
N VAL A 159 1.70 -21.52 16.44
CA VAL A 159 2.12 -22.12 15.17
C VAL A 159 3.55 -22.66 15.29
N PHE A 160 4.47 -21.86 15.78
CA PHE A 160 5.88 -22.24 15.90
C PHE A 160 6.23 -22.74 17.30
N SER A 161 7.05 -23.79 17.40
CA SER A 161 7.49 -24.34 18.68
C SER A 161 8.70 -23.61 19.25
N GLU A 162 9.48 -22.93 18.43
CA GLU A 162 10.73 -22.28 18.80
C GLU A 162 10.82 -20.83 18.34
N ALA A 163 11.52 -20.00 19.12
CA ALA A 163 12.01 -18.72 18.68
C ALA A 163 13.14 -18.92 17.62
N PRO A 164 13.32 -18.02 16.67
CA PRO A 164 12.73 -16.69 16.54
C PRO A 164 11.39 -16.65 15.79
N TRP A 165 10.90 -17.77 15.28
CA TRP A 165 9.69 -17.78 14.41
C TRP A 165 8.40 -17.42 15.16
N LYS A 166 8.40 -17.50 16.49
CA LYS A 166 7.21 -17.23 17.31
C LYS A 166 6.75 -15.76 17.35
N HIS A 167 7.60 -14.79 17.04
CA HIS A 167 7.26 -13.38 17.17
C HIS A 167 7.29 -12.61 15.86
N ASP A 168 6.14 -12.06 15.45
CA ASP A 168 6.09 -11.11 14.35
C ASP A 168 6.37 -9.66 14.78
N SER A 169 5.94 -9.25 15.99
CA SER A 169 6.19 -7.89 16.50
C SER A 169 7.59 -7.67 17.06
N GLY A 170 8.28 -8.77 17.43
CA GLY A 170 9.61 -8.71 18.00
C GLY A 170 9.73 -7.99 19.33
N ILE A 171 8.64 -7.74 20.05
CA ILE A 171 8.63 -6.99 21.30
C ILE A 171 7.99 -7.79 22.43
N TYR A 172 8.72 -7.89 23.54
CA TYR A 172 8.22 -8.50 24.77
C TYR A 172 8.03 -7.44 25.87
N PRO A 173 6.80 -7.04 26.19
CA PRO A 173 6.52 -5.90 27.05
C PRO A 173 7.19 -5.93 28.43
N PRO A 174 7.20 -7.08 29.18
CA PRO A 174 7.83 -7.13 30.50
C PRO A 174 9.33 -6.80 30.47
N LEU A 175 10.06 -7.31 29.48
CA LEU A 175 11.49 -7.04 29.36
C LEU A 175 11.75 -5.57 29.06
N PHE A 176 11.00 -5.00 28.13
CA PHE A 176 11.19 -3.61 27.70
C PHE A 176 10.93 -2.62 28.84
N LYS A 177 9.93 -2.88 29.69
CA LYS A 177 9.66 -2.04 30.88
C LYS A 177 10.85 -1.95 31.85
N GLN A 178 11.63 -3.03 31.97
CA GLN A 178 12.77 -3.12 32.89
C GLN A 178 14.09 -2.60 32.30
N THR A 179 14.12 -2.31 30.99
CA THR A 179 15.33 -1.88 30.30
C THR A 179 15.78 -0.49 30.75
N THR A 180 17.05 -0.38 31.15
CA THR A 180 17.73 0.90 31.46
C THR A 180 18.48 1.41 30.23
N GLU A 181 18.77 2.72 30.18
CA GLU A 181 19.58 3.34 29.12
C GLU A 181 20.95 2.68 28.97
N LYS A 182 21.63 2.37 30.08
CA LYS A 182 22.93 1.69 30.06
C LYS A 182 22.83 0.31 29.40
N THR A 183 21.80 -0.47 29.72
CA THR A 183 21.57 -1.78 29.09
C THR A 183 21.23 -1.62 27.62
N ALA A 184 20.36 -0.65 27.28
CA ALA A 184 20.01 -0.35 25.91
C ALA A 184 21.23 -0.01 25.05
N ARG A 185 22.09 0.89 25.53
CA ARG A 185 23.32 1.28 24.81
C ARG A 185 24.24 0.09 24.54
N THR A 186 24.42 -0.81 25.50
CA THR A 186 25.22 -2.02 25.31
C THR A 186 24.63 -2.93 24.23
N ILE A 187 23.32 -3.15 24.25
CA ILE A 187 22.64 -4.01 23.28
C ILE A 187 22.67 -3.38 21.88
N LEU A 188 22.42 -2.06 21.76
CA LEU A 188 22.46 -1.35 20.48
C LEU A 188 23.85 -1.42 19.86
N LYS A 189 24.92 -1.30 20.66
CA LYS A 189 26.29 -1.47 20.19
C LYS A 189 26.54 -2.88 19.64
N GLN A 190 26.06 -3.92 20.33
CA GLN A 190 26.16 -5.30 19.86
C GLN A 190 25.40 -5.51 18.54
N ILE A 191 24.21 -4.94 18.42
CA ILE A 191 23.41 -5.03 17.17
C ILE A 191 24.17 -4.35 16.02
N SER A 192 24.71 -3.15 16.23
CA SER A 192 25.50 -2.44 15.22
C SER A 192 26.69 -3.27 14.76
N GLU A 193 27.50 -3.76 15.69
CA GLU A 193 28.74 -4.50 15.39
C GLU A 193 28.49 -5.89 14.77
N GLN A 194 27.38 -6.55 15.09
CA GLN A 194 27.09 -7.90 14.63
C GLN A 194 26.28 -7.96 13.35
N TRP A 195 25.36 -7.02 13.14
CA TRP A 195 24.35 -7.12 12.10
C TRP A 195 24.45 -6.01 11.04
N TYR A 196 24.71 -4.76 11.47
CA TYR A 196 24.81 -3.63 10.55
C TYR A 196 26.24 -3.54 10.00
N THR A 197 26.56 -4.46 9.12
CA THR A 197 27.89 -4.56 8.50
C THR A 197 27.75 -4.58 6.97
N PRO A 198 28.77 -4.11 6.22
CA PRO A 198 28.71 -4.09 4.77
C PRO A 198 28.30 -5.40 4.12
N LYS A 199 28.89 -6.52 4.51
CA LYS A 199 28.58 -7.86 3.96
C LYS A 199 27.14 -8.33 4.26
N ASN A 200 26.52 -7.81 5.32
CA ASN A 200 25.15 -8.14 5.69
C ASN A 200 24.12 -7.14 5.17
N SER A 201 24.57 -6.19 4.35
CA SER A 201 23.75 -5.08 3.87
C SER A 201 23.83 -4.94 2.36
N ALA A 202 22.79 -4.35 1.78
CA ALA A 202 22.76 -3.97 0.38
C ALA A 202 22.08 -2.62 0.18
N LEU A 203 22.39 -1.97 -0.95
CA LEU A 203 21.74 -0.76 -1.42
C LEU A 203 21.02 -1.03 -2.74
N PHE A 204 19.83 -0.50 -2.84
CA PHE A 204 18.98 -0.54 -4.02
C PHE A 204 18.67 0.91 -4.40
N ILE A 205 19.09 1.33 -5.59
CA ILE A 205 19.02 2.73 -6.01
C ILE A 205 18.39 2.79 -7.40
N SER A 206 17.35 3.60 -7.56
CA SER A 206 16.76 3.89 -8.87
C SER A 206 16.41 5.37 -9.01
N GLY A 207 16.24 5.83 -10.25
CA GLY A 207 15.83 7.19 -10.55
C GLY A 207 16.81 7.97 -11.40
N ASN A 208 16.75 9.29 -11.34
CA ASN A 208 17.54 10.20 -12.18
C ASN A 208 19.00 10.27 -11.71
N ILE A 209 19.74 9.21 -12.00
CA ILE A 209 21.15 9.04 -11.66
C ILE A 209 21.95 8.53 -12.87
N ASN A 210 23.28 8.65 -12.77
CA ASN A 210 24.20 7.92 -13.62
C ASN A 210 24.91 6.83 -12.80
N ALA A 211 24.83 5.59 -13.25
CA ALA A 211 25.29 4.43 -12.50
C ALA A 211 26.79 4.49 -12.16
N ASP A 212 27.65 4.86 -13.12
CA ASP A 212 29.10 4.94 -12.91
C ASP A 212 29.47 6.00 -11.87
N LYS A 213 28.85 7.18 -11.93
CA LYS A 213 29.05 8.25 -10.94
C LYS A 213 28.53 7.83 -9.56
N THR A 214 27.35 7.21 -9.52
CA THR A 214 26.76 6.70 -8.29
C THR A 214 27.66 5.64 -7.65
N LEU A 215 28.24 4.74 -8.44
CA LEU A 215 29.19 3.74 -7.94
C LEU A 215 30.44 4.41 -7.32
N LEU A 216 30.97 5.49 -7.91
CA LEU A 216 32.07 6.24 -7.30
C LEU A 216 31.67 6.91 -5.97
N MET A 217 30.45 7.47 -5.90
CA MET A 217 29.91 8.01 -4.65
C MET A 217 29.80 6.93 -3.57
N LEU A 218 29.33 5.74 -3.92
CA LEU A 218 29.18 4.60 -3.02
C LEU A 218 30.54 4.06 -2.54
N ARG A 219 31.56 4.02 -3.40
CA ARG A 219 32.90 3.66 -2.98
C ARG A 219 33.50 4.64 -1.98
N ASN A 220 33.23 5.94 -2.16
CA ASN A 220 33.69 6.97 -1.23
C ASN A 220 32.90 7.01 0.08
N SER A 221 31.62 6.66 0.08
CA SER A 221 30.75 6.64 1.26
C SER A 221 30.76 5.27 1.96
N PHE A 222 30.01 4.31 1.45
CA PHE A 222 29.86 2.98 2.03
C PHE A 222 31.13 2.13 1.93
N GLY A 223 31.89 2.27 0.83
CA GLY A 223 33.14 1.49 0.60
C GLY A 223 34.26 1.76 1.59
N ARG A 224 34.23 2.88 2.35
CA ARG A 224 35.21 3.23 3.38
C ARG A 224 35.06 2.40 4.66
N PHE A 225 33.93 1.72 4.88
CA PHE A 225 33.68 0.92 6.07
C PHE A 225 34.15 -0.51 5.86
N TYR A 226 34.77 -1.05 6.90
CA TYR A 226 35.25 -2.42 6.91
C TYR A 226 34.18 -3.40 7.35
N SER A 227 34.22 -4.63 6.83
CA SER A 227 33.28 -5.68 7.19
C SER A 227 33.91 -6.70 8.12
N SER A 228 33.40 -6.77 9.34
CA SER A 228 33.72 -7.86 10.28
C SER A 228 32.57 -8.84 10.41
N PHE A 229 31.83 -9.08 9.32
CA PHE A 229 30.64 -9.91 9.33
C PHE A 229 30.92 -11.32 9.83
N ARG A 230 30.05 -11.80 10.69
CA ARG A 230 30.05 -13.18 11.19
C ARG A 230 29.08 -14.02 10.36
N THR A 231 29.57 -15.14 9.85
CA THR A 231 28.69 -16.07 9.13
C THR A 231 27.57 -16.54 10.05
N PRO A 232 26.29 -16.38 9.68
CA PRO A 232 25.21 -16.94 10.48
C PRO A 232 25.36 -18.44 10.65
N VAL A 233 25.08 -18.92 11.84
CA VAL A 233 24.97 -20.37 12.05
C VAL A 233 23.76 -20.86 11.25
N GLU A 234 23.91 -22.04 10.62
CA GLU A 234 22.83 -22.70 9.89
C GLU A 234 21.60 -22.83 10.81
N LYS A 235 20.49 -22.30 10.37
CA LYS A 235 19.23 -22.35 11.13
C LYS A 235 18.66 -23.78 11.03
N PRO A 236 18.13 -24.32 12.11
CA PRO A 236 17.38 -25.58 12.04
C PRO A 236 16.14 -25.40 11.16
N SER A 237 15.62 -26.48 10.59
CA SER A 237 14.34 -26.47 9.91
C SER A 237 13.25 -25.88 10.82
N VAL A 238 12.34 -25.12 10.26
CA VAL A 238 11.29 -24.42 11.04
C VAL A 238 10.45 -25.41 11.84
N PRO A 239 10.55 -25.43 13.16
CA PRO A 239 9.78 -26.35 13.98
C PRO A 239 8.37 -25.82 14.21
N VAL A 240 7.36 -26.64 13.88
CA VAL A 240 5.95 -26.34 14.13
C VAL A 240 5.40 -27.15 15.29
N ASN A 241 4.43 -26.62 16.00
CA ASN A 241 3.81 -27.29 17.12
C ASN A 241 2.97 -28.51 16.68
N LYS A 242 2.87 -29.50 17.54
CA LYS A 242 2.01 -30.68 17.30
C LYS A 242 0.55 -30.39 17.57
N GLN A 243 0.24 -29.59 18.59
CA GLN A 243 -1.13 -29.13 18.87
C GLN A 243 -1.57 -28.18 17.76
N ARG A 244 -2.74 -28.41 17.17
CA ARG A 244 -3.22 -27.73 15.98
C ARG A 244 -4.49 -26.88 16.21
N LYS A 245 -5.24 -27.13 17.27
CA LYS A 245 -6.57 -26.53 17.49
C LYS A 245 -6.58 -25.71 18.77
N TYR A 246 -6.93 -24.42 18.61
CA TYR A 246 -6.94 -23.45 19.70
C TYR A 246 -8.21 -22.61 19.71
N VAL A 247 -8.70 -22.27 20.91
CA VAL A 247 -9.78 -21.31 21.08
C VAL A 247 -9.29 -20.15 21.96
N PHE A 248 -9.24 -18.97 21.37
CA PHE A 248 -8.94 -17.72 22.09
C PHE A 248 -10.24 -17.07 22.53
N HIS A 249 -10.32 -16.66 23.79
CA HIS A 249 -11.49 -15.96 24.28
C HIS A 249 -11.14 -14.77 25.19
N SER A 250 -11.91 -13.68 25.03
CA SER A 250 -11.87 -12.50 25.89
C SER A 250 -13.28 -11.94 26.11
N ASN A 251 -13.46 -11.20 27.21
CA ASN A 251 -14.72 -10.48 27.44
C ASN A 251 -14.84 -9.22 26.55
N GLU A 252 -13.73 -8.76 25.96
CA GLU A 252 -13.68 -7.60 25.08
C GLU A 252 -14.11 -7.91 23.64
N ILE A 253 -14.17 -9.20 23.27
CA ILE A 253 -14.68 -9.64 21.99
C ILE A 253 -16.21 -9.57 22.02
N SER A 254 -16.82 -9.02 20.96
CA SER A 254 -18.29 -8.98 20.86
C SER A 254 -18.88 -10.40 20.95
N PRO A 255 -19.94 -10.61 21.77
CA PRO A 255 -20.61 -11.90 21.87
C PRO A 255 -21.25 -12.38 20.56
N GLU A 256 -21.43 -11.48 19.59
CA GLU A 256 -22.09 -11.75 18.32
C GLU A 256 -21.08 -12.10 17.20
N LEU A 257 -19.79 -12.18 17.53
CA LEU A 257 -18.75 -12.42 16.53
C LEU A 257 -18.00 -13.71 16.84
N THR A 258 -17.79 -14.51 15.81
CA THR A 258 -16.86 -15.64 15.82
C THR A 258 -15.87 -15.46 14.68
N GLN A 259 -14.61 -15.18 14.99
CA GLN A 259 -13.55 -15.15 13.99
C GLN A 259 -12.87 -16.51 13.94
N ILE A 260 -12.56 -16.98 12.74
CA ILE A 260 -11.80 -18.21 12.53
C ILE A 260 -10.56 -17.89 11.71
N VAL A 261 -9.41 -18.37 12.17
CA VAL A 261 -8.14 -18.27 11.45
C VAL A 261 -7.58 -19.67 11.27
N VAL A 262 -7.34 -20.05 10.01
CA VAL A 262 -6.77 -21.34 9.65
C VAL A 262 -5.44 -21.12 8.95
N GLN A 263 -4.40 -21.87 9.30
CA GLN A 263 -3.09 -21.75 8.70
C GLN A 263 -2.53 -23.11 8.28
N TYR A 264 -2.11 -23.20 7.02
CA TYR A 264 -1.36 -24.33 6.47
C TYR A 264 0.11 -23.93 6.37
N THR A 265 1.03 -24.83 6.65
CA THR A 265 2.48 -24.57 6.78
C THR A 265 3.36 -25.44 5.87
N MET A 266 2.77 -26.40 5.13
CA MET A 266 3.52 -27.32 4.27
C MET A 266 3.69 -26.83 2.83
N LEU A 267 2.96 -25.81 2.41
CA LEU A 267 3.11 -25.18 1.10
C LEU A 267 4.40 -24.34 1.07
N ASP A 268 5.10 -24.36 -0.06
CA ASP A 268 6.19 -23.42 -0.27
C ASP A 268 5.67 -22.00 -0.56
N MET A 269 6.57 -21.06 -0.82
CA MET A 269 6.21 -19.65 -1.04
C MET A 269 5.29 -19.49 -2.26
N GLU A 270 5.67 -20.10 -3.38
CA GLU A 270 4.96 -20.01 -4.64
C GLU A 270 3.59 -20.70 -4.55
N GLU A 271 3.55 -21.88 -3.97
CA GLU A 271 2.31 -22.64 -3.78
C GLU A 271 1.32 -21.90 -2.86
N SER A 272 1.84 -21.26 -1.79
CA SER A 272 1.02 -20.46 -0.87
C SER A 272 0.41 -19.24 -1.55
N ASP A 273 1.20 -18.53 -2.37
CA ASP A 273 0.72 -17.38 -3.14
C ASP A 273 -0.34 -17.79 -4.16
N LEU A 274 -0.10 -18.87 -4.91
CA LEU A 274 -1.04 -19.38 -5.91
C LEU A 274 -2.35 -19.86 -5.28
N MET A 275 -2.26 -20.62 -4.19
CA MET A 275 -3.46 -21.10 -3.48
C MET A 275 -4.22 -19.93 -2.81
N ALA A 276 -3.52 -18.94 -2.29
CA ALA A 276 -4.16 -17.74 -1.74
C ALA A 276 -4.96 -16.98 -2.80
N LEU A 277 -4.41 -16.84 -4.00
CA LEU A 277 -5.12 -16.22 -5.12
C LEU A 277 -6.28 -17.09 -5.63
N ALA A 278 -6.05 -18.40 -5.85
CA ALA A 278 -7.09 -19.31 -6.36
C ALA A 278 -8.31 -19.41 -5.42
N LEU A 279 -8.08 -19.35 -4.10
CA LEU A 279 -9.16 -19.42 -3.11
C LEU A 279 -9.73 -18.02 -2.76
N GLY A 280 -8.94 -16.96 -2.91
CA GLY A 280 -9.22 -15.64 -2.32
C GLY A 280 -9.85 -14.62 -3.27
N TYR A 281 -9.84 -14.80 -4.60
CA TYR A 281 -10.45 -13.81 -5.49
C TYR A 281 -11.97 -13.73 -5.33
N GLU A 282 -12.56 -12.60 -5.70
CA GLU A 282 -13.94 -12.22 -5.39
C GLU A 282 -15.01 -13.26 -5.81
N SER A 283 -14.81 -13.90 -6.93
CA SER A 283 -15.74 -14.92 -7.48
C SER A 283 -15.20 -16.36 -7.42
N SER A 284 -14.23 -16.63 -6.54
CA SER A 284 -13.69 -17.99 -6.41
C SER A 284 -14.77 -19.00 -6.01
N LEU A 285 -14.67 -20.21 -6.52
CA LEU A 285 -15.61 -21.29 -6.19
C LEU A 285 -15.60 -21.59 -4.69
N PHE A 286 -14.44 -21.43 -4.02
CA PHE A 286 -14.33 -21.59 -2.59
C PHE A 286 -15.22 -20.57 -1.83
N LYS A 287 -15.10 -19.29 -2.16
CA LYS A 287 -15.94 -18.24 -1.53
C LYS A 287 -17.42 -18.47 -1.82
N GLN A 288 -17.76 -18.75 -3.07
CA GLN A 288 -19.15 -19.05 -3.45
C GLN A 288 -19.71 -20.25 -2.68
N GLN A 289 -18.94 -21.33 -2.57
CA GLN A 289 -19.32 -22.51 -1.79
C GLN A 289 -19.57 -22.18 -0.32
N VAL A 290 -18.64 -21.45 0.31
CA VAL A 290 -18.75 -21.07 1.72
C VAL A 290 -19.97 -20.16 1.96
N LEU A 291 -20.19 -19.18 1.10
CA LEU A 291 -21.33 -18.25 1.19
C LEU A 291 -22.69 -18.91 0.91
N SER A 292 -22.72 -20.05 0.22
CA SER A 292 -23.96 -20.79 -0.02
C SER A 292 -24.56 -21.42 1.23
N PHE A 293 -23.81 -21.49 2.33
CA PHE A 293 -24.28 -22.04 3.61
C PHE A 293 -24.83 -20.92 4.48
N GLU A 294 -26.16 -20.74 4.46
CA GLU A 294 -26.86 -19.72 5.27
C GLU A 294 -26.58 -19.85 6.78
N GLU A 295 -26.31 -21.07 7.26
CA GLU A 295 -26.02 -21.33 8.70
C GLU A 295 -24.69 -20.71 9.14
N LEU A 296 -23.76 -20.43 8.24
CA LEU A 296 -22.51 -19.74 8.53
C LEU A 296 -22.75 -18.25 8.81
N ASN A 297 -23.75 -17.67 8.15
CA ASN A 297 -24.09 -16.25 8.24
C ASN A 297 -22.87 -15.35 8.10
N ILE A 298 -22.13 -15.56 7.01
CA ILE A 298 -21.00 -14.71 6.62
C ILE A 298 -21.59 -13.50 5.89
N PRO A 299 -21.25 -12.29 6.30
CA PRO A 299 -21.93 -11.10 5.79
C PRO A 299 -21.69 -10.77 4.32
N GLY A 300 -20.57 -11.24 3.76
CA GLY A 300 -20.17 -11.02 2.37
C GLY A 300 -18.85 -11.73 2.06
N ASP A 301 -18.46 -11.77 0.79
CA ASP A 301 -17.21 -12.41 0.34
C ASP A 301 -15.94 -11.72 0.86
N GLU A 302 -16.01 -10.43 1.13
CA GLU A 302 -14.95 -9.63 1.75
C GLU A 302 -14.60 -10.07 3.18
N TYR A 303 -15.48 -10.84 3.87
CA TYR A 303 -15.19 -11.42 5.18
C TYR A 303 -14.48 -12.77 5.10
N ILE A 304 -14.28 -13.28 3.90
CA ILE A 304 -13.45 -14.46 3.65
C ILE A 304 -12.14 -13.95 3.05
N ASN A 305 -11.14 -13.83 3.91
CA ASN A 305 -9.80 -13.40 3.49
C ASN A 305 -8.90 -14.63 3.35
N VAL A 306 -8.28 -14.78 2.19
CA VAL A 306 -7.25 -15.80 1.95
C VAL A 306 -5.97 -15.08 1.55
N SER A 307 -4.89 -15.34 2.27
CA SER A 307 -3.61 -14.67 2.08
C SER A 307 -2.45 -15.62 2.28
N ALA A 308 -1.28 -15.28 1.74
CA ALA A 308 -0.02 -15.94 2.05
C ALA A 308 0.84 -15.05 2.96
N ALA A 309 1.60 -15.67 3.85
CA ALA A 309 2.56 -14.98 4.70
C ALA A 309 3.92 -15.71 4.67
N HIS A 310 4.96 -14.96 4.35
CA HIS A 310 6.31 -15.50 4.16
C HIS A 310 7.29 -14.93 5.18
N LYS A 311 8.15 -15.82 5.68
CA LYS A 311 9.38 -15.50 6.39
C LYS A 311 10.50 -16.30 5.73
N LYS A 312 11.74 -15.94 5.98
CA LYS A 312 12.91 -16.63 5.48
C LYS A 312 12.79 -18.11 5.72
N ASP A 313 12.50 -19.02 5.69
CA ASP A 313 12.42 -20.46 5.97
C ASP A 313 11.00 -20.95 6.30
N SER A 314 9.96 -20.12 6.08
CA SER A 314 8.59 -20.52 6.42
C SER A 314 7.58 -19.77 5.54
N SER A 315 6.64 -20.52 4.96
CA SER A 315 5.49 -19.99 4.25
C SER A 315 4.19 -20.50 4.89
N ARG A 316 3.17 -19.70 4.86
CA ARG A 316 1.86 -20.04 5.41
C ARG A 316 0.75 -19.59 4.45
N LEU A 317 -0.17 -20.49 4.15
CA LEU A 317 -1.46 -20.13 3.58
C LEU A 317 -2.42 -19.85 4.75
N ILE A 318 -3.04 -18.68 4.78
CA ILE A 318 -3.89 -18.22 5.87
C ILE A 318 -5.30 -17.98 5.34
N ILE A 319 -6.27 -18.65 5.91
CA ILE A 319 -7.70 -18.47 5.60
C ILE A 319 -8.37 -17.89 6.84
N GLN A 320 -9.01 -16.75 6.70
CA GLN A 320 -9.71 -16.07 7.79
C GLN A 320 -11.15 -15.80 7.42
N THR A 321 -12.05 -15.95 8.37
CA THR A 321 -13.45 -15.58 8.20
C THR A 321 -14.07 -15.03 9.48
N LEU A 322 -15.14 -14.26 9.29
CA LEU A 322 -15.97 -13.76 10.39
C LEU A 322 -17.38 -14.32 10.24
N LEU A 323 -17.87 -14.94 11.28
CA LEU A 323 -19.22 -15.49 11.36
C LEU A 323 -20.06 -14.67 12.32
N GLN A 324 -21.34 -14.50 11.98
CA GLN A 324 -22.33 -13.87 12.84
C GLN A 324 -23.41 -14.88 13.26
N PRO A 325 -24.13 -14.66 14.39
CA PRO A 325 -25.33 -15.43 14.69
C PRO A 325 -26.36 -15.31 13.58
N PRO A 326 -27.13 -16.38 13.28
CA PRO A 326 -28.22 -16.29 12.32
C PRO A 326 -29.23 -15.20 12.70
N GLU A 327 -29.75 -14.44 11.74
CA GLU A 327 -30.73 -13.37 11.97
C GLU A 327 -32.03 -13.86 12.62
N ASN A 328 -32.43 -15.09 12.33
CA ASN A 328 -33.61 -15.70 12.92
C ASN A 328 -33.36 -16.09 14.36
N LYS A 329 -34.06 -15.48 15.33
CA LYS A 329 -33.92 -15.75 16.78
C LYS A 329 -34.03 -17.22 17.16
N LYS A 330 -34.85 -18.03 16.47
CA LYS A 330 -34.96 -19.49 16.71
C LYS A 330 -33.72 -20.23 16.18
N ALA A 331 -33.21 -19.82 15.01
CA ALA A 331 -31.99 -20.38 14.45
C ALA A 331 -30.76 -19.96 15.28
N ALA A 332 -30.69 -18.70 15.72
CA ALA A 332 -29.65 -18.21 16.62
C ALA A 332 -29.62 -18.97 17.96
N ALA A 333 -30.79 -19.27 18.55
CA ALA A 333 -30.87 -20.07 19.78
C ALA A 333 -30.47 -21.53 19.58
N ALA A 334 -30.56 -22.08 18.38
CA ALA A 334 -30.17 -23.45 18.03
C ALA A 334 -28.74 -23.60 17.54
N THR A 335 -28.08 -22.49 17.23
CA THR A 335 -26.74 -22.43 16.64
C THR A 335 -25.75 -21.87 17.65
N SER A 336 -24.62 -22.56 17.86
CA SER A 336 -23.52 -22.08 18.70
C SER A 336 -22.31 -21.77 17.86
N SER A 337 -21.39 -20.90 18.35
CA SER A 337 -20.11 -20.61 17.71
C SER A 337 -19.35 -21.89 17.36
N PHE A 338 -19.38 -22.89 18.23
CA PHE A 338 -18.76 -24.19 17.97
C PHE A 338 -19.37 -24.91 16.77
N LYS A 339 -20.70 -24.90 16.62
CA LYS A 339 -21.37 -25.52 15.45
C LYS A 339 -21.03 -24.79 14.15
N GLN A 340 -21.10 -23.45 14.16
CA GLN A 340 -20.74 -22.64 12.99
C GLN A 340 -19.26 -22.86 12.60
N ALA A 341 -18.33 -22.80 13.56
CA ALA A 341 -16.94 -23.05 13.31
C ALA A 341 -16.71 -24.47 12.75
N SER A 342 -17.38 -25.48 13.33
CA SER A 342 -17.29 -26.87 12.83
C SER A 342 -17.84 -27.03 11.42
N LEU A 343 -18.88 -26.28 11.06
CA LEU A 343 -19.43 -26.28 9.71
C LEU A 343 -18.45 -25.60 8.72
N PHE A 344 -17.87 -24.46 9.09
CA PHE A 344 -16.86 -23.79 8.28
C PHE A 344 -15.63 -24.70 8.01
N LEU A 345 -15.11 -25.35 9.07
CA LEU A 345 -13.96 -26.24 8.93
C LEU A 345 -14.23 -27.42 7.96
N LYS A 346 -15.46 -27.91 7.92
CA LYS A 346 -15.85 -28.93 6.92
C LYS A 346 -15.80 -28.43 5.47
N GLN A 347 -15.98 -27.10 5.26
CA GLN A 347 -15.83 -26.56 3.91
C GLN A 347 -14.37 -26.56 3.45
N LEU A 348 -13.42 -26.47 4.37
CA LEU A 348 -11.98 -26.57 4.05
C LEU A 348 -11.61 -27.99 3.56
N ASP A 349 -12.26 -29.01 4.10
CA ASP A 349 -12.04 -30.40 3.64
C ASP A 349 -12.44 -30.60 2.17
N LEU A 350 -13.29 -29.72 1.63
CA LEU A 350 -13.75 -29.74 0.25
C LEU A 350 -12.84 -28.96 -0.73
N ILE A 351 -11.89 -28.16 -0.24
CA ILE A 351 -10.98 -27.38 -1.10
C ILE A 351 -10.38 -28.23 -2.22
N PRO A 352 -9.89 -29.45 -1.98
CA PRO A 352 -9.31 -30.30 -3.01
C PRO A 352 -10.26 -30.71 -4.16
N GLU A 353 -11.56 -30.61 -3.92
CA GLU A 353 -12.62 -30.97 -4.88
C GLU A 353 -13.23 -29.75 -5.55
N ILE A 354 -13.09 -28.57 -4.92
CA ILE A 354 -13.67 -27.31 -5.37
C ILE A 354 -12.71 -26.57 -6.29
N VAL A 355 -11.42 -26.54 -5.97
CA VAL A 355 -10.42 -25.80 -6.77
C VAL A 355 -10.19 -26.50 -8.11
N ARG A 356 -10.57 -25.84 -9.19
CA ARG A 356 -10.43 -26.35 -10.55
C ARG A 356 -9.11 -25.89 -11.18
N PRO A 357 -8.63 -26.64 -12.21
CA PRO A 357 -7.46 -26.23 -12.97
C PRO A 357 -7.55 -24.79 -13.52
N GLU A 358 -8.74 -24.38 -13.96
CA GLU A 358 -8.99 -23.06 -14.52
C GLU A 358 -8.76 -21.93 -13.50
N GLU A 359 -9.18 -22.11 -12.24
CA GLU A 359 -8.94 -21.17 -11.15
C GLU A 359 -7.45 -21.08 -10.79
N PHE A 360 -6.75 -22.20 -10.85
CA PHE A 360 -5.33 -22.24 -10.59
C PHE A 360 -4.52 -21.59 -11.71
N GLU A 361 -4.89 -21.78 -12.98
CA GLU A 361 -4.31 -21.07 -14.11
C GLU A 361 -4.61 -19.57 -14.06
N TYR A 362 -5.83 -19.19 -13.65
CA TYR A 362 -6.13 -17.79 -13.35
C TYR A 362 -5.20 -17.20 -12.27
N ALA A 363 -5.00 -17.91 -11.16
CA ALA A 363 -4.11 -17.49 -10.10
C ALA A 363 -2.65 -17.32 -10.58
N LYS A 364 -2.15 -18.28 -11.41
CA LYS A 364 -0.81 -18.17 -12.01
C LYS A 364 -0.67 -16.90 -12.86
N ASN A 365 -1.66 -16.63 -13.70
CA ASN A 365 -1.66 -15.46 -14.57
C ASN A 365 -1.72 -14.18 -13.76
N GLN A 366 -2.57 -14.11 -12.73
CA GLN A 366 -2.68 -12.95 -11.85
C GLN A 366 -1.37 -12.68 -11.08
N LEU A 367 -0.75 -13.73 -10.56
CA LEU A 367 0.51 -13.58 -9.83
C LEU A 367 1.65 -13.15 -10.76
N ALA A 368 1.79 -13.78 -11.92
CA ALA A 368 2.77 -13.38 -12.93
C ALA A 368 2.54 -11.93 -13.37
N TYR A 369 1.29 -11.53 -13.58
CA TYR A 369 0.93 -10.16 -13.92
C TYR A 369 1.33 -9.17 -12.82
N SER A 370 0.99 -9.45 -11.56
CA SER A 370 1.32 -8.54 -10.45
C SER A 370 2.83 -8.37 -10.26
N LEU A 371 3.60 -9.44 -10.47
CA LEU A 371 5.06 -9.40 -10.40
C LEU A 371 5.66 -8.61 -11.57
N ASN A 372 5.14 -8.78 -12.79
CA ASN A 372 5.58 -8.03 -13.96
C ASN A 372 5.20 -6.53 -13.83
N ARG A 373 4.01 -6.25 -13.30
CA ARG A 373 3.58 -4.87 -13.02
C ARG A 373 4.51 -4.15 -12.04
N ASN A 374 4.84 -4.80 -10.94
CA ASN A 374 5.79 -4.24 -9.97
C ASN A 374 7.19 -4.09 -10.58
N ALA A 375 7.62 -5.06 -11.41
CA ALA A 375 8.91 -5.01 -12.09
C ALA A 375 8.99 -3.89 -13.17
N ALA A 376 7.85 -3.44 -13.68
CA ALA A 376 7.80 -2.36 -14.67
C ALA A 376 8.05 -0.96 -14.07
N ILE A 377 7.99 -0.82 -12.75
CA ILE A 377 8.21 0.45 -12.04
C ILE A 377 9.58 0.38 -11.35
N PRO A 378 10.59 1.18 -11.76
CA PRO A 378 11.94 1.09 -11.21
C PRO A 378 12.02 1.10 -9.68
N ALA A 379 11.31 2.00 -9.01
CA ALA A 379 11.29 2.08 -7.55
C ALA A 379 10.65 0.83 -6.91
N GLU A 380 9.55 0.31 -7.45
CA GLU A 380 8.88 -0.90 -6.95
C GLU A 380 9.68 -2.17 -7.26
N LEU A 381 10.37 -2.21 -8.41
CA LEU A 381 11.32 -3.27 -8.71
C LEU A 381 12.43 -3.32 -7.65
N MET A 382 13.02 -2.17 -7.28
CA MET A 382 14.05 -2.11 -6.24
C MET A 382 13.53 -2.62 -4.90
N LYS A 383 12.31 -2.25 -4.49
CA LYS A 383 11.67 -2.76 -3.27
C LYS A 383 11.43 -4.28 -3.33
N THR A 384 11.02 -4.80 -4.49
CA THR A 384 10.82 -6.24 -4.71
C THR A 384 12.14 -6.99 -4.65
N LEU A 385 13.19 -6.49 -5.33
CA LEU A 385 14.53 -7.06 -5.30
C LEU A 385 15.12 -7.07 -3.89
N SER A 386 14.94 -5.99 -3.14
CA SER A 386 15.47 -5.90 -1.77
C SER A 386 14.77 -6.89 -0.82
N SER A 387 13.47 -7.04 -0.94
CA SER A 387 12.70 -8.03 -0.17
C SER A 387 13.13 -9.46 -0.50
N PHE A 388 13.33 -9.74 -1.78
CA PHE A 388 13.80 -11.03 -2.26
C PHE A 388 15.24 -11.30 -1.80
N TRP A 389 16.15 -10.30 -1.95
CA TRP A 389 17.52 -10.38 -1.49
C TRP A 389 17.62 -10.64 0.02
N ALA A 390 16.77 -10.03 0.83
CA ALA A 390 16.80 -10.16 2.29
C ALA A 390 16.57 -11.60 2.78
N VAL A 391 15.79 -12.40 2.06
CA VAL A 391 15.47 -13.79 2.42
C VAL A 391 16.33 -14.83 1.70
N GLN A 392 17.12 -14.44 0.70
CA GLN A 392 18.03 -15.36 0.01
C GLN A 392 19.13 -15.87 0.94
N PRO A 393 19.63 -17.09 0.74
CA PRO A 393 20.84 -17.57 1.42
C PRO A 393 22.04 -16.70 1.02
N TYR A 394 22.98 -16.53 1.95
CA TYR A 394 24.23 -15.87 1.66
C TYR A 394 24.92 -16.59 0.50
N TYR A 395 25.23 -15.86 -0.58
CA TYR A 395 26.11 -16.39 -1.59
C TYR A 395 27.53 -16.48 -0.99
N GLN A 396 28.04 -17.69 -0.89
CA GLN A 396 29.45 -17.90 -0.59
C GLN A 396 30.25 -17.35 -1.76
N GLU A 397 31.17 -16.44 -1.44
CA GLU A 397 32.29 -15.93 -2.24
C GLU A 397 32.04 -15.82 -3.75
N GLN A 398 31.69 -14.63 -4.20
CA GLN A 398 31.86 -14.26 -5.60
C GLN A 398 33.12 -13.39 -5.73
N GLU A 399 33.95 -13.74 -6.68
CA GLU A 399 35.10 -12.97 -7.10
C GLU A 399 34.73 -11.49 -7.26
N THR A 400 35.49 -10.60 -6.64
CA THR A 400 35.37 -9.16 -6.70
C THR A 400 35.74 -8.67 -8.11
N ASN A 401 34.86 -8.86 -9.08
CA ASN A 401 34.98 -8.26 -10.38
C ASN A 401 34.14 -6.99 -10.43
N LEU A 402 34.83 -5.87 -10.60
CA LEU A 402 34.33 -4.51 -10.67
C LEU A 402 33.65 -4.19 -12.02
N GLU A 403 33.34 -5.18 -12.82
CA GLU A 403 32.62 -5.02 -14.09
C GLU A 403 31.10 -5.12 -13.82
N SER A 404 30.35 -4.26 -14.44
CA SER A 404 28.88 -4.25 -14.40
C SER A 404 28.36 -5.56 -15.02
N PHE A 405 27.64 -6.35 -14.23
CA PHE A 405 26.95 -7.54 -14.70
C PHE A 405 25.44 -7.31 -14.68
N GLU A 406 24.74 -7.98 -15.60
CA GLU A 406 23.28 -8.18 -15.42
C GLU A 406 23.05 -8.75 -14.02
N SER A 407 22.08 -8.19 -13.30
CA SER A 407 21.84 -8.57 -11.90
C SER A 407 21.43 -10.03 -11.78
N LYS A 408 22.26 -10.84 -11.09
CA LYS A 408 21.95 -12.25 -10.81
C LYS A 408 20.70 -12.37 -9.93
N THR A 409 20.49 -11.40 -9.04
CA THR A 409 19.31 -11.35 -8.17
C THR A 409 18.04 -11.06 -8.99
N ALA A 410 18.13 -10.15 -9.96
CA ALA A 410 17.03 -9.90 -10.89
C ALA A 410 16.72 -11.12 -11.77
N LEU A 411 17.77 -11.79 -12.29
CA LEU A 411 17.60 -13.04 -13.04
C LEU A 411 17.00 -14.16 -12.18
N SER A 412 17.36 -14.24 -10.90
CA SER A 412 16.74 -15.20 -9.97
C SER A 412 15.28 -14.90 -9.71
N LEU A 413 14.89 -13.64 -9.66
CA LEU A 413 13.48 -13.22 -9.55
C LEU A 413 12.69 -13.61 -10.81
N MET A 414 13.26 -13.44 -12.00
CA MET A 414 12.64 -13.89 -13.26
C MET A 414 12.51 -15.42 -13.32
N SER A 415 13.52 -16.15 -12.86
CA SER A 415 13.48 -17.61 -12.74
C SER A 415 12.37 -18.09 -11.80
N ARG A 416 12.11 -17.33 -10.74
CA ARG A 416 10.97 -17.57 -9.84
C ARG A 416 9.64 -17.43 -10.57
N ASN A 417 9.47 -16.43 -11.43
CA ASN A 417 8.26 -16.26 -12.23
C ASN A 417 8.02 -17.45 -13.17
N GLN A 418 9.07 -18.02 -13.75
CA GLN A 418 8.96 -19.23 -14.56
C GLN A 418 8.54 -20.42 -13.71
N LYS A 419 9.13 -20.60 -12.53
CA LYS A 419 8.76 -21.67 -11.58
C LYS A 419 7.31 -21.58 -11.14
N LEU A 420 6.78 -20.36 -10.95
CA LEU A 420 5.35 -20.16 -10.67
C LEU A 420 4.46 -20.71 -11.77
N ARG A 421 4.83 -20.49 -13.04
CA ARG A 421 4.07 -21.02 -14.21
C ARG A 421 4.13 -22.55 -14.31
N ASP A 422 5.20 -23.16 -13.84
CA ASP A 422 5.43 -24.60 -13.89
C ASP A 422 4.80 -25.35 -12.71
N ASN A 423 4.33 -24.64 -11.66
CA ASN A 423 3.72 -25.26 -10.49
C ASN A 423 2.46 -26.06 -10.80
N SER A 424 2.31 -27.16 -10.09
CA SER A 424 1.22 -28.13 -10.28
C SER A 424 0.14 -27.98 -9.21
N LEU A 425 -1.11 -27.80 -9.63
CA LEU A 425 -2.26 -27.85 -8.73
C LEU A 425 -2.31 -29.16 -7.94
N THR A 426 -2.01 -30.29 -8.59
CA THR A 426 -2.06 -31.63 -7.97
C THR A 426 -1.11 -31.74 -6.79
N GLU A 427 0.08 -31.15 -6.89
CA GLU A 427 1.08 -31.17 -5.82
C GLU A 427 0.61 -30.31 -4.63
N SER A 428 0.18 -29.07 -4.89
CA SER A 428 -0.36 -28.17 -3.84
C SER A 428 -1.55 -28.81 -3.10
N ILE A 429 -2.49 -29.41 -3.84
CA ILE A 429 -3.62 -30.12 -3.27
C ILE A 429 -3.19 -31.36 -2.44
N SER A 430 -2.18 -32.09 -2.91
CA SER A 430 -1.65 -33.25 -2.17
C SER A 430 -1.06 -32.82 -0.82
N LYS A 431 -0.34 -31.71 -0.77
CA LYS A 431 0.20 -31.13 0.45
C LYS A 431 -0.92 -30.71 1.40
N LEU A 432 -1.92 -29.96 0.91
CA LEU A 432 -3.07 -29.54 1.72
C LEU A 432 -3.84 -30.73 2.30
N LYS A 433 -4.05 -31.80 1.53
CA LYS A 433 -4.69 -33.04 2.02
C LYS A 433 -3.90 -33.78 3.10
N SER A 434 -2.57 -33.67 3.06
CA SER A 434 -1.70 -34.38 4.01
C SER A 434 -1.50 -33.61 5.31
N GLU A 435 -1.85 -32.33 5.35
CA GLU A 435 -1.64 -31.47 6.52
C GLU A 435 -2.91 -31.28 7.35
N GLU A 436 -2.82 -31.49 8.66
CA GLU A 436 -3.79 -30.96 9.61
C GLU A 436 -3.45 -29.49 9.87
N PRO A 437 -4.28 -28.52 9.46
CA PRO A 437 -3.96 -27.10 9.62
C PRO A 437 -4.03 -26.66 11.08
N PHE A 438 -3.38 -25.52 11.37
CA PHE A 438 -3.62 -24.80 12.61
C PHE A 438 -4.97 -24.08 12.55
N VAL A 439 -5.78 -24.25 13.58
CA VAL A 439 -7.10 -23.64 13.69
C VAL A 439 -7.19 -22.80 14.95
N PHE A 440 -7.50 -21.52 14.79
CA PHE A 440 -7.76 -20.60 15.90
C PHE A 440 -9.19 -20.09 15.79
N ILE A 441 -9.97 -20.32 16.83
CA ILE A 441 -11.33 -19.79 16.98
C ILE A 441 -11.28 -18.67 18.02
N ILE A 442 -11.73 -17.49 17.66
CA ILE A 442 -11.64 -16.27 18.47
C ILE A 442 -13.05 -15.82 18.79
N ILE A 443 -13.42 -15.84 20.08
CA ILE A 443 -14.79 -15.66 20.55
C ILE A 443 -14.88 -14.90 21.88
N ASN A 444 -16.10 -14.47 22.22
CA ASN A 444 -16.36 -13.93 23.55
C ASN A 444 -16.24 -14.99 24.67
N SER A 445 -15.75 -14.58 25.84
CA SER A 445 -15.64 -15.48 27.00
C SER A 445 -16.95 -16.09 27.48
N LYS A 446 -18.10 -15.41 27.28
CA LYS A 446 -19.40 -15.98 27.64
C LYS A 446 -19.75 -17.16 26.74
N ASP A 447 -19.51 -16.99 25.44
CA ASP A 447 -19.74 -18.02 24.44
C ASP A 447 -18.81 -19.22 24.64
N TYR A 448 -17.52 -18.96 24.92
CA TYR A 448 -16.58 -20.02 25.29
C TYR A 448 -17.07 -20.82 26.47
N LYS A 449 -17.51 -20.18 27.58
CA LYS A 449 -18.02 -20.86 28.75
C LYS A 449 -19.22 -21.74 28.43
N ALA A 450 -20.13 -21.29 27.58
CA ALA A 450 -21.31 -22.06 27.15
C ALA A 450 -20.93 -23.30 26.32
N ASN A 451 -19.86 -23.23 25.52
CA ASN A 451 -19.44 -24.27 24.60
C ASN A 451 -18.15 -25.01 25.02
N LYS A 452 -17.60 -24.74 26.20
CA LYS A 452 -16.30 -25.29 26.68
C LYS A 452 -16.16 -26.79 26.51
N LYS A 453 -17.21 -27.55 26.87
CA LYS A 453 -17.19 -29.04 26.78
C LYS A 453 -17.04 -29.47 25.31
N SER A 454 -17.70 -28.79 24.36
CA SER A 454 -17.64 -29.13 22.96
C SER A 454 -16.25 -28.80 22.35
N TYR A 455 -15.68 -27.65 22.67
CA TYR A 455 -14.32 -27.31 22.27
C TYR A 455 -13.28 -28.26 22.79
N THR A 456 -13.33 -28.58 24.09
CA THR A 456 -12.40 -29.54 24.73
C THR A 456 -12.52 -30.93 24.10
N ALA A 457 -13.76 -31.43 23.90
CA ALA A 457 -13.99 -32.72 23.26
C ALA A 457 -13.50 -32.82 21.83
N ALA A 458 -13.48 -31.66 21.08
CA ALA A 458 -12.95 -31.55 19.72
C ALA A 458 -11.42 -31.32 19.69
N GLY A 459 -10.74 -31.30 20.82
CA GLY A 459 -9.29 -31.18 20.92
C GLY A 459 -8.76 -29.73 20.90
N PHE A 460 -9.62 -28.74 21.14
CA PHE A 460 -9.19 -27.35 21.23
C PHE A 460 -8.56 -27.06 22.59
N GLU A 461 -7.39 -26.39 22.55
CA GLU A 461 -6.71 -25.85 23.72
C GLU A 461 -7.15 -24.42 23.98
N GLU A 462 -7.38 -24.06 25.26
CA GLU A 462 -7.83 -22.73 25.68
C GLU A 462 -6.71 -21.71 25.68
N ILE A 463 -6.93 -20.58 25.03
CA ILE A 463 -6.09 -19.39 25.09
C ILE A 463 -6.92 -18.20 25.60
N ASN A 464 -6.31 -17.39 26.46
CA ASN A 464 -6.87 -16.13 26.95
C ASN A 464 -5.74 -15.11 27.16
N GLU A 465 -6.08 -13.91 27.60
CA GLU A 465 -5.11 -12.81 27.77
C GLU A 465 -3.93 -13.16 28.69
N LYS A 466 -4.13 -14.09 29.63
CA LYS A 466 -3.09 -14.47 30.60
C LYS A 466 -2.03 -15.38 30.01
N ASN A 467 -2.37 -16.21 29.04
CA ASN A 467 -1.47 -17.17 28.42
C ASN A 467 -1.21 -16.95 26.93
N SER A 468 -1.69 -15.83 26.36
CA SER A 468 -1.47 -15.47 24.95
C SER A 468 -0.02 -15.10 24.66
N SER A 469 0.58 -14.29 25.52
CA SER A 469 1.97 -13.84 25.38
C SER A 469 2.93 -14.87 25.97
N TRP A 470 3.95 -15.21 25.22
CA TRP A 470 5.07 -16.01 25.72
C TRP A 470 6.36 -15.49 25.09
N TYR A 471 7.46 -15.85 25.69
CA TYR A 471 8.80 -15.70 25.12
C TYR A 471 9.72 -16.82 25.61
N VAL A 472 10.39 -17.49 24.68
CA VAL A 472 11.38 -18.54 24.96
C VAL A 472 12.74 -18.09 24.46
N GLN A 473 13.80 -18.40 25.17
CA GLN A 473 15.16 -18.15 24.74
C GLN A 473 15.42 -18.74 23.35
N THR A 474 16.12 -18.00 22.50
CA THR A 474 16.52 -18.50 21.21
C THR A 474 17.61 -19.57 21.39
N MET A 475 17.57 -20.58 20.53
CA MET A 475 18.62 -21.63 20.47
C MET A 475 19.81 -21.22 19.63
N PHE A 476 19.97 -19.96 19.23
CA PHE A 476 21.13 -19.52 18.47
C PHE A 476 22.39 -19.64 19.30
N LYS A 477 23.34 -20.40 18.78
CA LYS A 477 24.71 -20.37 19.28
C LYS A 477 25.36 -19.04 18.93
N GLU A 478 26.21 -18.52 19.80
CA GLU A 478 26.99 -17.31 19.50
C GLU A 478 27.77 -17.51 18.19
N MET A 479 27.67 -16.51 17.32
CA MET A 479 28.40 -16.50 16.07
C MET A 479 29.88 -16.17 16.32
N ARG A 480 30.78 -16.84 15.62
CA ARG A 480 32.24 -16.57 15.70
C ARG A 480 32.58 -15.38 14.83
N THR A 481 33.43 -14.49 15.33
CA THR A 481 33.99 -13.38 14.57
C THR A 481 35.21 -13.89 13.82
N GLU A 482 35.22 -13.75 12.50
CA GLU A 482 36.44 -13.87 11.71
C GLU A 482 37.05 -12.48 11.53
N SER A 483 38.32 -12.33 11.88
CA SER A 483 39.03 -11.06 11.72
C SER A 483 39.60 -11.00 10.30
N GLU A 484 39.10 -10.05 9.51
CA GLU A 484 39.65 -9.77 8.18
C GLU A 484 40.54 -8.54 8.22
N THR A 485 41.55 -8.49 7.33
CA THR A 485 42.44 -7.32 7.19
C THR A 485 41.72 -6.16 6.54
N GLN A 486 41.90 -4.96 7.09
CA GLN A 486 41.26 -3.75 6.54
C GLN A 486 41.80 -3.41 5.15
N PRO A 487 40.96 -3.26 4.13
CA PRO A 487 41.38 -2.74 2.84
C PRO A 487 41.73 -1.23 2.96
N GLN A 488 42.70 -0.81 2.18
CA GLN A 488 43.04 0.62 2.08
C GLN A 488 41.92 1.34 1.31
N THR A 489 41.36 2.37 1.92
CA THR A 489 40.33 3.20 1.30
C THR A 489 40.92 4.10 0.24
N LYS A 490 40.54 3.93 -1.02
CA LYS A 490 40.89 4.81 -2.12
C LYS A 490 39.75 5.76 -2.42
N LEU A 491 39.97 7.06 -2.23
CA LEU A 491 39.01 8.09 -2.60
C LEU A 491 39.05 8.40 -4.09
N TYR A 492 37.89 8.51 -4.72
CA TYR A 492 37.70 8.83 -6.13
C TYR A 492 37.25 10.28 -6.28
N THR A 493 37.81 11.00 -7.26
CA THR A 493 37.37 12.36 -7.57
C THR A 493 36.08 12.31 -8.37
N ILE A 494 35.02 12.90 -7.83
CA ILE A 494 33.69 13.01 -8.47
C ILE A 494 33.59 14.41 -9.05
N LYS A 495 33.36 14.51 -10.38
CA LYS A 495 33.03 15.79 -11.00
C LYS A 495 31.57 16.11 -10.71
N ALA A 496 31.33 17.25 -10.09
CA ALA A 496 29.98 17.78 -9.95
C ALA A 496 29.45 18.17 -11.32
N ASP A 497 28.39 17.51 -11.79
CA ASP A 497 27.64 18.01 -12.93
C ASP A 497 26.53 18.91 -12.40
N ALA A 498 26.16 19.93 -13.19
CA ALA A 498 24.93 20.64 -12.93
C ALA A 498 23.76 19.63 -12.94
N ALA A 499 22.91 19.73 -11.93
CA ALA A 499 21.67 18.93 -11.89
C ALA A 499 20.93 19.11 -13.22
N ASP A 500 20.43 18.04 -13.80
CA ASP A 500 19.63 18.12 -15.03
C ASP A 500 18.26 18.72 -14.68
N ASN A 501 18.16 20.03 -14.68
CA ASN A 501 16.94 20.79 -14.38
C ASN A 501 15.87 20.66 -15.48
N ASN A 502 15.98 19.69 -16.36
CA ASN A 502 15.13 19.57 -17.54
C ASN A 502 13.95 18.61 -17.37
N TYR A 503 13.64 18.20 -16.13
CA TYR A 503 12.53 17.28 -15.82
C TYR A 503 11.20 17.79 -16.36
N TYR A 504 10.86 19.07 -16.08
CA TYR A 504 9.62 19.68 -16.54
C TYR A 504 9.47 19.60 -18.05
N GLN A 505 10.44 20.10 -18.81
CA GLN A 505 10.36 20.14 -20.27
C GLN A 505 10.34 18.74 -20.91
N LYS A 506 11.19 17.82 -20.43
CA LYS A 506 11.19 16.43 -20.92
C LYS A 506 9.84 15.74 -20.74
N ASN A 507 9.20 15.95 -19.59
CA ASN A 507 7.90 15.35 -19.31
C ASN A 507 6.79 16.04 -20.08
N LEU A 508 6.82 17.36 -20.23
CA LEU A 508 5.88 18.11 -21.05
C LEU A 508 5.92 17.65 -22.50
N ASP A 509 7.10 17.53 -23.08
CA ASP A 509 7.31 17.09 -24.47
C ASP A 509 6.90 15.62 -24.70
N SER A 510 6.79 14.82 -23.63
CA SER A 510 6.38 13.41 -23.68
C SER A 510 4.87 13.19 -23.67
N ILE A 511 4.07 14.23 -23.41
CA ILE A 511 2.61 14.15 -23.42
C ILE A 511 2.08 14.52 -24.81
N SER A 512 1.24 13.65 -25.36
CA SER A 512 0.54 13.87 -26.62
C SER A 512 -0.95 14.04 -26.38
N GLU A 513 -1.56 14.96 -27.12
CA GLU A 513 -3.01 15.19 -27.13
C GLU A 513 -3.59 14.87 -28.49
N SER A 514 -4.74 14.22 -28.53
CA SER A 514 -5.53 13.96 -29.73
C SER A 514 -7.02 13.93 -29.40
N GLN A 515 -7.86 13.86 -30.43
CA GLN A 515 -9.31 13.78 -30.28
C GLN A 515 -9.83 12.67 -31.18
N LEU A 516 -10.69 11.80 -30.64
CA LEU A 516 -11.36 10.75 -31.39
C LEU A 516 -12.48 11.34 -32.28
N SER A 517 -12.92 10.59 -33.28
CA SER A 517 -13.95 11.02 -34.25
C SER A 517 -15.28 11.42 -33.59
N ASN A 518 -15.62 10.81 -32.44
CA ASN A 518 -16.80 11.16 -31.65
C ASN A 518 -16.59 12.33 -30.68
N GLY A 519 -15.41 12.95 -30.67
CA GLY A 519 -15.09 14.13 -29.85
C GLY A 519 -14.54 13.84 -28.46
N ILE A 520 -14.23 12.58 -28.12
CA ILE A 520 -13.53 12.21 -26.87
C ILE A 520 -12.09 12.73 -26.97
N HIS A 521 -11.65 13.51 -25.96
CA HIS A 521 -10.25 13.91 -25.83
C HIS A 521 -9.42 12.74 -25.30
N PHE A 522 -8.23 12.57 -25.86
CA PHE A 522 -7.29 11.53 -25.51
C PHE A 522 -5.91 12.14 -25.25
N TYR A 523 -5.39 11.89 -24.05
CA TYR A 523 -4.05 12.30 -23.62
C TYR A 523 -3.20 11.05 -23.38
N SER A 524 -1.96 11.09 -23.81
CA SER A 524 -1.06 9.95 -23.67
C SER A 524 0.34 10.37 -23.28
N LYS A 525 0.99 9.56 -22.44
CA LYS A 525 2.40 9.71 -22.05
C LYS A 525 3.11 8.38 -22.22
N ASN A 526 4.06 8.34 -23.18
CA ASN A 526 4.82 7.12 -23.44
C ASN A 526 5.89 6.89 -22.37
N ASN A 527 5.96 5.67 -21.84
CA ASN A 527 7.01 5.19 -20.94
C ASN A 527 7.60 3.88 -21.51
N PRO A 528 8.68 3.98 -22.32
CA PRO A 528 9.27 2.82 -22.97
C PRO A 528 9.97 1.84 -22.01
N LEU A 529 10.16 2.22 -20.74
CA LEU A 529 10.70 1.32 -19.71
C LEU A 529 9.68 0.32 -19.19
N SER A 530 8.38 0.56 -19.42
CA SER A 530 7.30 -0.32 -18.99
C SER A 530 6.99 -1.38 -20.06
N GLU A 531 6.61 -2.59 -19.64
CA GLU A 531 6.00 -3.59 -20.53
C GLU A 531 4.47 -3.49 -20.51
N GLN A 532 3.92 -2.54 -19.74
CA GLN A 532 2.50 -2.41 -19.50
C GLN A 532 1.94 -1.07 -19.93
N THR A 533 0.66 -1.09 -20.26
CA THR A 533 -0.14 0.10 -20.54
C THR A 533 -1.23 0.25 -19.47
N SER A 534 -1.40 1.47 -18.99
CA SER A 534 -2.54 1.87 -18.16
C SER A 534 -3.44 2.79 -18.96
N LEU A 535 -4.71 2.41 -19.10
CA LEU A 535 -5.75 3.21 -19.74
C LEU A 535 -6.74 3.66 -18.68
N LEU A 536 -6.91 4.96 -18.52
CA LEU A 536 -7.86 5.57 -17.60
C LEU A 536 -9.02 6.19 -18.39
N LEU A 537 -10.22 5.68 -18.17
CA LEU A 537 -11.46 6.26 -18.64
C LEU A 537 -11.98 7.22 -17.56
N SER A 538 -11.86 8.50 -17.78
CA SER A 538 -12.44 9.54 -16.92
C SER A 538 -13.85 9.84 -17.39
N ILE A 539 -14.83 9.74 -16.49
CA ILE A 539 -16.26 9.88 -16.77
C ILE A 539 -16.79 11.06 -15.94
N ARG A 540 -17.21 12.13 -16.60
CA ARG A 540 -17.80 13.30 -15.92
C ARG A 540 -19.10 12.92 -15.22
N GLY A 541 -19.32 13.46 -14.00
CA GLY A 541 -20.54 13.25 -13.23
C GLY A 541 -20.28 13.08 -11.74
N GLY A 542 -19.63 12.01 -11.34
CA GLY A 542 -19.28 11.75 -9.94
C GLY A 542 -20.46 11.74 -8.96
N LYS A 543 -20.16 11.72 -7.68
CA LYS A 543 -21.16 11.68 -6.58
C LYS A 543 -22.04 12.92 -6.52
N TYR A 544 -21.54 14.07 -7.00
CA TYR A 544 -22.29 15.33 -6.98
C TYR A 544 -23.41 15.35 -8.01
N ASN A 545 -23.31 14.56 -9.05
CA ASN A 545 -24.31 14.47 -10.11
C ASN A 545 -25.58 13.72 -9.67
N SER A 546 -25.49 12.93 -8.62
CA SER A 546 -26.61 12.11 -8.07
C SER A 546 -27.40 12.89 -7.01
N ASN A 547 -28.03 14.01 -7.38
CA ASN A 547 -28.66 14.93 -6.44
C ASN A 547 -29.72 14.31 -5.51
N ASP A 548 -30.39 13.24 -5.93
CA ASP A 548 -31.51 12.63 -5.19
C ASP A 548 -31.19 11.23 -4.64
N ASP A 549 -30.25 10.51 -5.25
CA ASP A 549 -29.86 9.13 -4.88
C ASP A 549 -28.36 9.06 -4.60
N ASN A 550 -27.93 9.38 -3.43
CA ASN A 550 -26.53 9.31 -3.00
C ASN A 550 -25.93 7.92 -3.24
N GLY A 551 -24.97 7.82 -4.17
CA GLY A 551 -24.25 6.60 -4.48
C GLY A 551 -24.76 5.85 -5.72
N PHE A 552 -25.80 6.34 -6.40
CA PHE A 552 -26.27 5.72 -7.64
C PHE A 552 -25.20 5.75 -8.74
N GLU A 553 -24.52 6.88 -8.93
CA GLU A 553 -23.39 6.99 -9.88
C GLU A 553 -22.26 6.00 -9.54
N GLU A 554 -21.96 5.81 -8.25
CA GLU A 554 -20.95 4.85 -7.80
C GLU A 554 -21.36 3.40 -8.15
N VAL A 555 -22.63 3.05 -7.98
CA VAL A 555 -23.17 1.74 -8.39
C VAL A 555 -23.02 1.55 -9.90
N MET A 556 -23.38 2.56 -10.69
CA MET A 556 -23.30 2.50 -12.15
C MET A 556 -21.86 2.34 -12.65
N ILE A 557 -20.92 3.07 -12.06
CA ILE A 557 -19.49 2.97 -12.42
C ILE A 557 -18.91 1.61 -12.02
N ASN A 558 -19.25 1.09 -10.85
CA ASN A 558 -18.82 -0.24 -10.41
C ASN A 558 -19.41 -1.34 -11.30
N LEU A 559 -20.65 -1.21 -11.75
CA LEU A 559 -21.24 -2.13 -12.70
C LEU A 559 -20.53 -2.09 -14.05
N LEU A 560 -20.23 -0.90 -14.56
CA LEU A 560 -19.50 -0.73 -15.82
C LEU A 560 -18.09 -1.34 -15.72
N ALA A 561 -17.36 -1.07 -14.63
CA ALA A 561 -16.05 -1.68 -14.39
C ALA A 561 -16.13 -3.21 -14.31
N GLY A 562 -17.17 -3.74 -13.65
CA GLY A 562 -17.44 -5.17 -13.58
C GLY A 562 -17.73 -5.81 -14.94
N LEU A 563 -18.49 -5.12 -15.81
CA LEU A 563 -18.73 -5.57 -17.19
C LEU A 563 -17.43 -5.62 -18.00
N ILE A 564 -16.59 -4.58 -17.89
CA ILE A 564 -15.27 -4.53 -18.54
C ILE A 564 -14.41 -5.68 -18.03
N GLN A 565 -14.28 -5.86 -16.71
CA GLN A 565 -13.49 -6.93 -16.12
C GLN A 565 -13.96 -8.32 -16.59
N LYS A 566 -15.25 -8.57 -16.56
CA LYS A 566 -15.85 -9.84 -17.03
C LYS A 566 -15.55 -10.13 -18.50
N LYS A 567 -15.62 -9.10 -19.35
CA LYS A 567 -15.34 -9.23 -20.79
C LYS A 567 -13.86 -9.49 -21.04
N LEU A 568 -12.97 -8.83 -20.31
CA LEU A 568 -11.52 -9.02 -20.42
C LEU A 568 -11.11 -10.41 -19.94
N LEU A 569 -11.67 -10.89 -18.82
CA LEU A 569 -11.43 -12.25 -18.32
C LEU A 569 -11.89 -13.31 -19.36
N ALA A 570 -13.07 -13.14 -19.94
CA ALA A 570 -13.55 -14.02 -21.00
C ALA A 570 -12.64 -14.00 -22.24
N GLY A 571 -12.07 -12.85 -22.59
CA GLY A 571 -11.05 -12.71 -23.64
C GLY A 571 -9.76 -13.47 -23.31
N GLN A 572 -9.32 -13.42 -22.08
CA GLN A 572 -8.15 -14.17 -21.60
C GLN A 572 -8.39 -15.69 -21.66
N GLU A 573 -9.55 -16.16 -21.18
CA GLU A 573 -9.93 -17.58 -21.26
C GLU A 573 -9.99 -18.11 -22.71
N GLN A 574 -10.35 -17.24 -23.65
CA GLN A 574 -10.36 -17.55 -25.08
C GLN A 574 -8.98 -17.45 -25.75
N GLY A 575 -7.93 -17.07 -25.01
CA GLY A 575 -6.58 -16.88 -25.52
C GLY A 575 -6.42 -15.64 -26.42
N LEU A 576 -7.33 -14.66 -26.32
CA LEU A 576 -7.22 -13.37 -27.02
C LEU A 576 -6.26 -12.40 -26.34
N LEU A 577 -5.98 -12.61 -25.06
CA LEU A 577 -5.07 -11.81 -24.24
C LEU A 577 -3.93 -12.70 -23.73
N THR A 578 -2.72 -12.15 -23.73
CA THR A 578 -1.52 -12.85 -23.25
C THR A 578 -1.36 -12.68 -21.73
N GLY A 579 -1.81 -11.55 -21.19
CA GLY A 579 -1.77 -11.20 -19.77
C GLY A 579 -3.15 -11.19 -19.12
N ALA A 580 -3.18 -10.99 -17.80
CA ALA A 580 -4.42 -10.81 -17.04
C ALA A 580 -4.63 -9.32 -16.80
N PRO A 581 -5.57 -8.67 -17.48
CA PRO A 581 -5.82 -7.24 -17.25
C PRO A 581 -6.47 -7.01 -15.89
N TYR A 582 -6.12 -5.88 -15.27
CA TYR A 582 -6.61 -5.46 -13.98
C TYR A 582 -7.48 -4.22 -14.12
N VAL A 583 -8.71 -4.26 -13.60
CA VAL A 583 -9.67 -3.16 -13.69
C VAL A 583 -10.00 -2.66 -12.29
N THR A 584 -9.84 -1.36 -12.08
CA THR A 584 -10.28 -0.68 -10.87
C THR A 584 -11.20 0.47 -11.20
N SER A 585 -12.07 0.83 -10.26
CA SER A 585 -12.96 1.98 -10.40
C SER A 585 -12.99 2.83 -9.14
N LYS A 586 -13.16 4.14 -9.33
CA LYS A 586 -13.31 5.10 -8.24
C LYS A 586 -14.29 6.18 -8.65
N THR A 587 -15.26 6.47 -7.81
CA THR A 587 -16.19 7.59 -8.03
C THR A 587 -15.80 8.75 -7.15
N GLY A 588 -15.31 9.82 -7.76
CA GLY A 588 -14.98 11.09 -7.11
C GLY A 588 -16.23 11.98 -6.92
N ILE A 589 -16.01 13.23 -6.58
CA ILE A 589 -17.10 14.20 -6.40
C ILE A 589 -17.67 14.66 -7.73
N SER A 590 -16.83 15.05 -8.68
CA SER A 590 -17.19 15.63 -9.97
C SER A 590 -16.95 14.73 -11.16
N SER A 591 -16.13 13.70 -11.01
CA SER A 591 -15.79 12.71 -12.02
C SER A 591 -15.63 11.33 -11.43
N SER A 592 -15.73 10.32 -12.28
CA SER A 592 -15.46 8.92 -11.97
C SER A 592 -14.33 8.41 -12.84
N GLN A 593 -13.65 7.38 -12.39
CA GLN A 593 -12.50 6.78 -13.05
C GLN A 593 -12.71 5.28 -13.20
N ILE A 594 -12.36 4.73 -14.35
CA ILE A 594 -12.12 3.30 -14.54
C ILE A 594 -10.70 3.17 -15.10
N ILE A 595 -9.84 2.48 -14.38
CA ILE A 595 -8.45 2.27 -14.74
C ILE A 595 -8.29 0.81 -15.17
N ILE A 596 -7.74 0.61 -16.34
CA ILE A 596 -7.46 -0.70 -16.92
C ILE A 596 -5.95 -0.79 -17.15
N GLU A 597 -5.30 -1.74 -16.48
CA GLU A 597 -3.88 -2.03 -16.65
C GLU A 597 -3.73 -3.38 -17.35
N PHE A 598 -2.87 -3.43 -18.37
CA PHE A 598 -2.73 -4.63 -19.22
C PHE A 598 -1.34 -4.68 -19.88
N ASP A 599 -0.94 -5.85 -20.36
CA ASP A 599 0.27 -6.01 -21.15
C ASP A 599 0.17 -5.23 -22.46
N SER A 600 1.18 -4.44 -22.78
CA SER A 600 1.18 -3.55 -23.96
C SER A 600 0.99 -4.28 -25.28
N THR A 601 1.34 -5.57 -25.35
CA THR A 601 1.11 -6.43 -26.52
C THR A 601 -0.37 -6.71 -26.76
N ASP A 602 -1.21 -6.58 -25.76
CA ASP A 602 -2.65 -6.84 -25.82
C ASP A 602 -3.49 -5.60 -26.18
N THR A 603 -2.86 -4.45 -26.46
CA THR A 603 -3.52 -3.14 -26.64
C THR A 603 -4.74 -3.21 -27.57
N ILE A 604 -4.61 -3.81 -28.74
CA ILE A 604 -5.70 -3.88 -29.73
C ILE A 604 -6.87 -4.70 -29.19
N ALA A 605 -6.58 -5.87 -28.63
CA ALA A 605 -7.61 -6.77 -28.11
C ALA A 605 -8.33 -6.16 -26.91
N VAL A 606 -7.57 -5.55 -25.98
CA VAL A 606 -8.12 -4.88 -24.79
C VAL A 606 -9.04 -3.73 -25.17
N CYS A 607 -8.61 -2.82 -26.06
CA CYS A 607 -9.45 -1.70 -26.48
C CYS A 607 -10.76 -2.14 -27.14
N ARG A 608 -10.73 -3.21 -27.94
CA ARG A 608 -11.94 -3.79 -28.54
C ARG A 608 -12.85 -4.43 -27.49
N LEU A 609 -12.30 -5.21 -26.56
CA LEU A 609 -13.08 -5.85 -25.50
C LEU A 609 -13.70 -4.82 -24.55
N ILE A 610 -13.01 -3.71 -24.25
CA ILE A 610 -13.57 -2.59 -23.47
C ILE A 610 -14.76 -1.98 -24.22
N SER A 611 -14.59 -1.66 -25.50
CA SER A 611 -15.67 -1.10 -26.32
C SER A 611 -16.87 -2.04 -26.38
N ASP A 612 -16.65 -3.33 -26.59
CA ASP A 612 -17.70 -4.35 -26.59
C ASP A 612 -18.41 -4.43 -25.24
N ALA A 613 -17.67 -4.36 -24.13
CA ALA A 613 -18.24 -4.37 -22.78
C ALA A 613 -19.15 -3.16 -22.53
N ILE A 614 -18.73 -1.97 -22.99
CA ILE A 614 -19.50 -0.73 -22.79
C ILE A 614 -20.74 -0.73 -23.68
N ILE A 615 -20.58 -1.03 -24.96
CA ILE A 615 -21.67 -0.86 -25.97
C ILE A 615 -22.68 -2.01 -25.92
N TYR A 616 -22.19 -3.24 -25.74
CA TYR A 616 -23.00 -4.45 -25.86
C TYR A 616 -23.10 -5.25 -24.55
N GLY A 617 -22.53 -4.72 -23.46
CA GLY A 617 -22.58 -5.38 -22.16
C GLY A 617 -24.00 -5.46 -21.61
N GLU A 618 -24.38 -6.63 -21.12
CA GLU A 618 -25.68 -6.84 -20.46
C GLU A 618 -25.47 -6.96 -18.94
N ILE A 619 -26.17 -6.11 -18.18
CA ILE A 619 -26.16 -6.16 -16.72
C ILE A 619 -27.10 -7.30 -16.28
N ALA A 620 -26.56 -8.35 -15.68
CA ALA A 620 -27.39 -9.38 -15.07
C ALA A 620 -27.99 -8.89 -13.73
N PRO A 621 -29.23 -9.33 -13.38
CA PRO A 621 -29.84 -8.97 -12.10
C PRO A 621 -28.95 -9.32 -10.90
N ALA A 622 -28.28 -10.47 -10.91
CA ALA A 622 -27.37 -10.88 -9.85
C ALA A 622 -26.14 -9.95 -9.69
N ASP A 623 -25.59 -9.44 -10.80
CA ASP A 623 -24.48 -8.48 -10.76
C ASP A 623 -24.94 -7.14 -10.17
N ALA A 624 -26.15 -6.69 -10.52
CA ALA A 624 -26.75 -5.49 -9.95
C ALA A 624 -26.99 -5.64 -8.45
N ASP A 625 -27.59 -6.73 -8.00
CA ASP A 625 -27.86 -7.01 -6.58
C ASP A 625 -26.55 -7.07 -5.77
N ARG A 626 -25.51 -7.71 -6.32
CA ARG A 626 -24.20 -7.81 -5.69
C ARG A 626 -23.56 -6.43 -5.50
N VAL A 627 -23.49 -5.59 -6.54
CA VAL A 627 -22.88 -4.26 -6.47
C VAL A 627 -23.65 -3.35 -5.52
N VAL A 628 -25.00 -3.39 -5.56
CA VAL A 628 -25.84 -2.61 -4.63
C VAL A 628 -25.61 -3.05 -3.18
N SER A 629 -25.59 -4.34 -2.92
CA SER A 629 -25.37 -4.88 -1.57
C SER A 629 -23.98 -4.53 -1.04
N SER A 630 -22.94 -4.70 -1.85
CA SER A 630 -21.56 -4.31 -1.53
C SER A 630 -21.45 -2.80 -1.25
N ARG A 631 -22.15 -1.96 -2.03
CA ARG A 631 -22.16 -0.51 -1.79
C ARG A 631 -22.87 -0.13 -0.49
N LYS A 632 -24.04 -0.70 -0.21
CA LYS A 632 -24.76 -0.51 1.07
C LYS A 632 -23.87 -0.88 2.25
N TYR A 633 -23.19 -2.00 2.13
CA TYR A 633 -22.28 -2.48 3.16
C TYR A 633 -21.09 -1.53 3.38
N ARG A 634 -20.35 -1.16 2.32
CA ARG A 634 -19.21 -0.21 2.43
C ARG A 634 -19.66 1.10 3.08
N LYS A 635 -20.81 1.63 2.70
CA LYS A 635 -21.33 2.88 3.27
C LYS A 635 -21.64 2.76 4.77
N ARG A 636 -22.16 1.62 5.23
CA ARG A 636 -22.36 1.38 6.66
C ARG A 636 -21.04 1.37 7.42
N LEU A 637 -19.99 0.74 6.86
CA LEU A 637 -18.65 0.77 7.45
C LEU A 637 -18.08 2.19 7.52
N GLU A 638 -18.12 2.93 6.41
CA GLU A 638 -17.66 4.31 6.33
C GLU A 638 -18.40 5.19 7.37
N ASN A 639 -19.71 5.07 7.43
CA ASN A 639 -20.54 5.82 8.38
C ASN A 639 -20.27 5.44 9.84
N GLY A 640 -19.79 4.22 10.09
CA GLY A 640 -19.41 3.75 11.43
C GLY A 640 -18.07 4.29 11.92
N THR A 641 -17.25 4.91 11.06
CA THR A 641 -15.96 5.48 11.49
C THR A 641 -16.15 6.89 12.04
N SER A 642 -15.47 7.18 13.18
CA SER A 642 -15.50 8.52 13.78
C SER A 642 -14.96 9.59 12.82
N SER A 643 -13.93 9.27 12.03
CA SER A 643 -13.36 10.18 11.02
C SER A 643 -14.39 10.63 9.98
N ASN A 644 -15.15 9.70 9.42
CA ASN A 644 -16.16 10.03 8.41
C ASN A 644 -17.32 10.84 9.00
N GLN A 645 -17.77 10.48 10.22
CA GLN A 645 -18.81 11.25 10.92
C GLN A 645 -18.36 12.69 11.19
N MET A 646 -17.12 12.87 11.64
CA MET A 646 -16.54 14.19 11.87
C MET A 646 -16.39 14.99 10.58
N TYR A 647 -15.92 14.35 9.51
CA TYR A 647 -15.78 14.98 8.20
C TYR A 647 -17.16 15.39 7.63
N ALA A 648 -18.15 14.51 7.69
CA ALA A 648 -19.52 14.83 7.28
C ALA A 648 -20.08 16.04 8.02
N LYS A 649 -19.87 16.08 9.35
CA LYS A 649 -20.34 17.20 10.19
C LYS A 649 -19.59 18.50 9.91
N MET A 650 -18.29 18.41 9.57
CA MET A 650 -17.52 19.56 9.12
C MET A 650 -18.10 20.14 7.83
N ILE A 651 -18.31 19.31 6.81
CA ILE A 651 -18.86 19.73 5.52
C ILE A 651 -20.24 20.40 5.71
N GLU A 652 -21.13 19.77 6.47
CA GLU A 652 -22.45 20.36 6.79
C GLU A 652 -22.31 21.72 7.49
N SER A 653 -21.37 21.83 8.43
CA SER A 653 -21.19 23.06 9.22
C SER A 653 -20.59 24.19 8.38
N VAL A 654 -19.70 23.87 7.43
CA VAL A 654 -18.99 24.85 6.58
C VAL A 654 -19.86 25.29 5.41
N PHE A 655 -20.46 24.36 4.69
CA PHE A 655 -21.18 24.64 3.45
C PHE A 655 -22.70 24.71 3.65
N GLY A 656 -23.20 24.23 4.78
CA GLY A 656 -24.62 24.11 5.06
C GLY A 656 -25.23 22.82 4.48
N LYS A 657 -26.53 22.63 4.71
CA LYS A 657 -27.28 21.51 4.12
C LYS A 657 -27.42 21.71 2.61
N GLY A 658 -27.15 20.68 1.83
CA GLY A 658 -27.23 20.72 0.37
C GLY A 658 -26.56 19.47 -0.26
N PRO A 659 -26.47 19.41 -1.59
CA PRO A 659 -25.95 18.25 -2.32
C PRO A 659 -24.59 17.78 -1.83
N LEU A 660 -23.66 18.71 -1.55
CA LEU A 660 -22.33 18.37 -1.05
C LEU A 660 -22.36 17.72 0.35
N ALA A 661 -23.17 18.25 1.27
CA ALA A 661 -23.34 17.67 2.60
C ALA A 661 -23.99 16.28 2.52
N ASN A 662 -24.92 16.09 1.60
CA ASN A 662 -25.60 14.81 1.38
C ASN A 662 -24.62 13.70 0.95
N ILE A 663 -23.54 14.02 0.22
CA ILE A 663 -22.51 13.04 -0.17
C ILE A 663 -21.86 12.40 1.06
N TYR A 664 -21.66 13.19 2.11
CA TYR A 664 -20.95 12.80 3.34
C TYR A 664 -21.90 12.45 4.50
N GLU A 665 -23.22 12.63 4.35
CA GLU A 665 -24.18 12.48 5.45
C GLU A 665 -24.20 11.02 5.93
N ALA A 666 -23.87 10.82 7.22
CA ALA A 666 -23.73 9.51 7.81
C ALA A 666 -25.09 8.81 8.09
N GLU A 667 -26.14 9.62 8.35
CA GLU A 667 -27.41 9.12 8.87
C GLU A 667 -28.45 8.74 7.80
N LYS A 668 -28.33 9.23 6.60
CA LYS A 668 -29.19 8.77 5.52
C LYS A 668 -28.67 7.43 5.01
N GLU A 669 -29.31 6.36 5.46
CA GLU A 669 -29.25 5.11 4.70
C GLU A 669 -29.55 5.46 3.26
N ILE A 670 -28.56 5.31 2.41
CA ILE A 670 -28.80 5.29 0.99
C ILE A 670 -29.59 4.03 0.74
N LEU A 671 -30.86 4.19 0.85
CA LEU A 671 -31.81 3.26 0.33
C LEU A 671 -31.76 3.36 -1.19
N LEU A 672 -30.71 2.74 -1.71
CA LEU A 672 -30.89 2.17 -2.99
C LEU A 672 -31.85 0.98 -2.82
N ASP A 673 -33.13 1.23 -2.64
CA ASP A 673 -34.13 0.39 -3.25
C ASP A 673 -33.96 0.55 -4.76
N THR A 674 -32.78 0.11 -5.23
CA THR A 674 -32.44 0.17 -6.64
C THR A 674 -33.14 -1.00 -7.26
N ASP A 675 -34.33 -0.71 -7.66
CA ASP A 675 -35.02 -1.49 -8.67
C ASP A 675 -34.04 -1.68 -9.85
N TYR A 676 -33.75 -2.91 -10.18
CA TYR A 676 -32.97 -3.30 -11.36
C TYR A 676 -33.39 -2.52 -12.62
N GLN A 677 -34.68 -2.18 -12.76
CA GLN A 677 -35.20 -1.37 -13.85
C GLN A 677 -34.67 0.06 -13.86
N LYS A 678 -34.40 0.67 -12.71
CA LYS A 678 -33.75 1.99 -12.63
C LYS A 678 -32.30 1.94 -13.13
N ILE A 679 -31.57 0.88 -12.81
CA ILE A 679 -30.21 0.65 -13.31
C ILE A 679 -30.24 0.55 -14.83
N LEU A 680 -31.12 -0.29 -15.40
CA LEU A 680 -31.25 -0.45 -16.85
C LEU A 680 -31.65 0.87 -17.55
N ALA A 681 -32.54 1.64 -16.95
CA ALA A 681 -32.97 2.94 -17.50
C ALA A 681 -31.85 3.99 -17.49
N ALA A 682 -30.93 3.92 -16.54
CA ALA A 682 -29.81 4.88 -16.42
C ALA A 682 -28.58 4.49 -17.25
N TYR A 683 -28.43 3.22 -17.60
CA TYR A 683 -27.24 2.70 -18.32
C TYR A 683 -26.94 3.44 -19.63
N PRO A 684 -27.93 3.82 -20.48
CA PRO A 684 -27.66 4.59 -21.70
C PRO A 684 -26.91 5.91 -21.46
N ALA A 685 -27.03 6.52 -20.27
CA ALA A 685 -26.27 7.72 -19.93
C ALA A 685 -24.76 7.49 -19.82
N LEU A 686 -24.31 6.25 -19.60
CA LEU A 686 -22.90 5.87 -19.63
C LEU A 686 -22.38 5.64 -21.06
N LEU A 687 -23.24 5.60 -22.07
CA LEU A 687 -22.86 5.43 -23.48
C LEU A 687 -22.59 6.79 -24.17
N ASP A 688 -22.80 7.92 -23.48
CA ASP A 688 -22.63 9.24 -24.05
C ASP A 688 -21.14 9.62 -24.10
N ALA A 689 -20.57 9.70 -25.30
CA ALA A 689 -19.19 10.07 -25.55
C ALA A 689 -18.79 11.43 -24.93
N THR A 690 -19.73 12.35 -24.73
CA THR A 690 -19.45 13.68 -24.14
C THR A 690 -19.04 13.62 -22.67
N ARG A 691 -19.27 12.50 -22.01
CA ARG A 691 -18.83 12.29 -20.61
C ARG A 691 -17.37 11.84 -20.49
N TYR A 692 -16.77 11.33 -21.57
CA TYR A 692 -15.48 10.65 -21.50
C TYR A 692 -14.31 11.58 -21.84
N THR A 693 -13.23 11.38 -21.12
CA THR A 693 -11.86 11.77 -21.48
C THR A 693 -10.96 10.58 -21.21
N ILE A 694 -10.04 10.27 -22.11
CA ILE A 694 -9.17 9.10 -22.01
C ILE A 694 -7.75 9.56 -21.70
N TYR A 695 -7.11 8.87 -20.75
CA TYR A 695 -5.70 9.08 -20.44
C TYR A 695 -4.98 7.74 -20.54
N ALA A 696 -3.83 7.71 -21.20
CA ALA A 696 -2.99 6.52 -21.30
C ALA A 696 -1.56 6.81 -20.86
N ALA A 697 -0.96 5.90 -20.14
CA ALA A 697 0.46 5.94 -19.79
C ALA A 697 1.06 4.54 -19.85
N GLY A 698 2.34 4.45 -20.18
CA GLY A 698 3.05 3.19 -20.29
C GLY A 698 3.70 2.99 -21.66
N ASN A 699 4.01 1.76 -22.01
CA ASN A 699 4.57 1.43 -23.32
C ASN A 699 3.46 1.42 -24.38
N LEU A 700 3.24 2.57 -24.98
CA LEU A 700 2.09 2.81 -25.82
C LEU A 700 2.34 2.36 -27.26
N ASP A 701 1.35 1.71 -27.87
CA ASP A 701 1.36 1.46 -29.32
C ASP A 701 1.35 2.78 -30.09
N ASN A 702 2.17 2.91 -31.11
CA ASN A 702 2.27 4.12 -31.93
C ASN A 702 0.94 4.49 -32.62
N ASN A 703 0.05 3.51 -32.81
CA ASN A 703 -1.27 3.69 -33.43
C ASN A 703 -2.39 3.75 -32.39
N LEU A 704 -2.09 3.91 -31.10
CA LEU A 704 -3.08 3.85 -30.01
C LEU A 704 -4.28 4.79 -30.24
N SER A 705 -4.05 5.99 -30.75
CA SER A 705 -5.15 6.93 -31.10
C SER A 705 -6.10 6.34 -32.15
N HIS A 706 -5.57 5.67 -33.17
CA HIS A 706 -6.39 5.01 -34.20
C HIS A 706 -7.12 3.79 -33.65
N ILE A 707 -6.45 2.98 -32.80
CA ILE A 707 -7.06 1.82 -32.14
C ILE A 707 -8.22 2.26 -31.25
N LEU A 708 -8.06 3.34 -30.50
CA LEU A 708 -9.12 3.93 -29.66
C LEU A 708 -10.27 4.48 -30.52
N ASP A 709 -9.98 5.08 -31.67
CA ASP A 709 -11.00 5.59 -32.57
C ASP A 709 -11.83 4.46 -33.20
N GLU A 710 -11.21 3.33 -33.58
CA GLU A 710 -11.90 2.14 -34.06
C GLU A 710 -12.68 1.38 -32.98
N SER A 711 -12.45 1.70 -31.70
CA SER A 711 -13.10 1.04 -30.55
C SER A 711 -14.02 2.03 -29.80
N LEU A 712 -13.48 2.85 -28.92
CA LEU A 712 -14.25 3.83 -28.12
C LEU A 712 -14.80 5.00 -28.93
N GLY A 713 -14.23 5.27 -30.11
CA GLY A 713 -14.81 6.21 -31.08
C GLY A 713 -16.20 5.81 -31.58
N LEU A 714 -16.63 4.56 -31.35
CA LEU A 714 -17.99 4.07 -31.66
C LEU A 714 -19.04 4.50 -30.64
N LEU A 715 -18.67 5.02 -29.47
CA LEU A 715 -19.63 5.54 -28.49
C LEU A 715 -20.44 6.71 -29.08
N THR A 716 -21.74 6.71 -28.80
CA THR A 716 -22.63 7.72 -29.34
C THR A 716 -22.44 9.09 -28.66
N ARG A 717 -22.59 10.18 -29.41
CA ARG A 717 -22.55 11.53 -28.88
C ARG A 717 -23.96 12.08 -28.79
N THR A 718 -24.57 11.98 -27.59
CA THR A 718 -25.94 12.45 -27.41
C THR A 718 -25.98 13.93 -26.92
N GLY A 719 -24.93 14.41 -26.28
CA GLY A 719 -24.82 15.78 -25.74
C GLY A 719 -25.84 16.12 -24.65
N SER A 720 -26.48 15.09 -24.08
CA SER A 720 -27.59 15.26 -23.14
C SER A 720 -27.16 15.45 -21.69
N HIS A 721 -25.88 15.23 -21.36
CA HIS A 721 -25.38 15.30 -19.99
C HIS A 721 -24.35 16.42 -19.79
N THR A 722 -24.81 17.54 -19.29
CA THR A 722 -23.93 18.59 -18.76
C THR A 722 -23.73 18.35 -17.26
N ALA A 723 -22.68 17.64 -16.88
CA ALA A 723 -22.26 17.57 -15.49
C ALA A 723 -21.66 18.93 -15.08
N SER A 724 -22.28 19.60 -14.13
CA SER A 724 -21.74 20.83 -13.55
C SER A 724 -20.77 20.49 -12.41
N LEU A 725 -19.62 21.16 -12.38
CA LEU A 725 -18.77 21.13 -11.20
C LEU A 725 -19.50 21.78 -10.01
N PRO A 726 -19.32 21.28 -8.80
CA PRO A 726 -19.85 21.93 -7.62
C PRO A 726 -19.21 23.32 -7.49
N SER A 727 -20.00 24.38 -7.52
CA SER A 727 -19.55 25.73 -7.16
C SER A 727 -20.08 26.05 -5.77
N VAL A 728 -19.32 25.67 -4.75
CA VAL A 728 -19.77 25.81 -3.35
C VAL A 728 -18.75 26.67 -2.59
N THR A 729 -19.21 27.82 -2.11
CA THR A 729 -18.37 28.70 -1.28
C THR A 729 -18.57 28.39 0.19
N ALA A 730 -17.49 28.27 0.94
CA ALA A 730 -17.53 28.12 2.39
C ALA A 730 -18.29 29.29 3.04
N LYS A 731 -19.37 28.99 3.73
CA LYS A 731 -20.24 30.00 4.38
C LYS A 731 -19.71 30.50 5.71
N LYS A 732 -18.85 29.72 6.37
CA LYS A 732 -18.32 30.03 7.71
C LYS A 732 -16.81 29.78 7.76
N ARG A 733 -16.11 30.72 8.42
CA ARG A 733 -14.71 30.65 8.79
C ARG A 733 -14.61 30.74 10.32
N ASP A 734 -13.48 30.38 10.89
CA ASP A 734 -13.22 30.37 12.35
C ASP A 734 -14.23 29.51 13.12
N LEU A 735 -14.45 28.29 12.64
CA LEU A 735 -15.44 27.38 13.16
C LEU A 735 -14.81 26.30 14.05
N THR A 736 -15.38 26.09 15.23
CA THR A 736 -15.08 24.95 16.08
C THR A 736 -16.31 24.03 16.10
N VAL A 737 -16.14 22.80 15.61
CA VAL A 737 -17.21 21.80 15.53
C VAL A 737 -16.93 20.70 16.55
N LYS A 738 -17.89 20.42 17.41
CA LYS A 738 -17.89 19.28 18.32
C LYS A 738 -18.82 18.22 17.81
N VAL A 739 -18.34 17.01 17.75
CA VAL A 739 -19.10 15.88 17.25
C VAL A 739 -19.28 14.86 18.35
N ASN A 740 -20.55 14.52 18.65
CA ASN A 740 -20.88 13.32 19.42
C ASN A 740 -20.95 12.19 18.41
N HIS A 741 -20.12 11.16 18.55
CA HIS A 741 -20.22 10.01 17.68
C HIS A 741 -20.74 8.81 18.47
N THR A 742 -21.50 8.03 17.72
CA THR A 742 -22.01 6.75 18.19
C THR A 742 -21.00 5.69 17.78
N PHE A 743 -20.38 5.02 18.73
CA PHE A 743 -19.55 3.86 18.41
C PHE A 743 -20.43 2.74 17.84
N LEU A 744 -19.84 1.90 16.98
CA LEU A 744 -20.55 0.74 16.43
C LEU A 744 -21.10 -0.20 17.52
N THR A 745 -20.47 -0.20 18.72
CA THR A 745 -20.98 -0.90 19.92
C THR A 745 -22.30 -0.36 20.45
N ASP A 746 -22.63 0.91 20.16
CA ASP A 746 -23.87 1.57 20.61
C ASP A 746 -24.98 1.46 19.56
N ILE A 747 -24.66 0.97 18.37
CA ILE A 747 -25.64 0.70 17.32
C ILE A 747 -26.24 -0.67 17.60
N PRO A 748 -27.57 -0.79 17.75
CA PRO A 748 -28.21 -2.10 17.91
C PRO A 748 -27.77 -3.04 16.80
N ALA A 749 -27.51 -4.32 17.14
CA ALA A 749 -27.02 -5.31 16.18
C ALA A 749 -27.85 -5.40 14.88
N GLU A 750 -29.15 -5.13 14.99
CA GLU A 750 -30.09 -5.02 13.86
C GLU A 750 -29.80 -3.85 12.89
N LYS A 751 -29.01 -2.84 13.34
CA LYS A 751 -28.65 -1.65 12.55
C LYS A 751 -27.18 -1.54 12.23
N ALA A 752 -26.33 -2.28 12.93
CA ALA A 752 -24.86 -2.13 12.80
C ALA A 752 -24.31 -2.75 11.51
N GLY A 753 -25.00 -3.60 10.84
CA GLY A 753 -24.41 -4.36 9.74
C GLY A 753 -23.16 -5.14 10.16
N PRO A 754 -22.64 -5.98 9.28
CA PRO A 754 -21.46 -6.78 9.57
C PRO A 754 -20.19 -5.92 9.72
N GLN A 755 -19.32 -6.28 10.65
CA GLN A 755 -18.04 -5.60 10.92
C GLN A 755 -16.88 -6.30 10.20
N PRO A 756 -15.86 -5.57 9.71
CA PRO A 756 -14.70 -6.21 9.11
C PRO A 756 -13.96 -7.08 10.13
N ALA A 757 -13.43 -8.21 9.68
CA ALA A 757 -12.78 -9.22 10.49
C ALA A 757 -11.54 -8.74 11.28
N VAL A 758 -11.07 -7.52 11.03
CA VAL A 758 -9.89 -6.92 11.67
C VAL A 758 -10.27 -5.92 12.76
N LEU A 759 -11.51 -5.47 12.82
CA LEU A 759 -11.96 -4.50 13.82
C LEU A 759 -12.62 -5.23 14.99
N ILE A 760 -11.79 -5.74 15.89
CA ILE A 760 -12.24 -5.97 17.26
C ILE A 760 -12.41 -4.57 17.85
N PRO A 761 -13.60 -4.16 18.28
CA PRO A 761 -13.78 -2.87 18.91
C PRO A 761 -12.94 -2.87 20.19
N THR A 762 -11.81 -2.20 20.15
CA THR A 762 -11.09 -1.82 21.36
C THR A 762 -11.80 -0.60 21.91
N THR A 763 -12.11 -0.60 23.18
CA THR A 763 -12.78 0.50 23.89
C THR A 763 -11.95 1.79 23.97
N GLU A 764 -10.79 1.86 23.28
CA GLU A 764 -9.84 2.96 23.31
C GLU A 764 -9.39 3.44 21.93
N PHE A 765 -10.31 3.59 20.96
CA PHE A 765 -9.99 4.44 19.82
C PHE A 765 -9.99 5.89 20.26
N LEU A 766 -8.80 6.48 20.29
CA LEU A 766 -8.66 7.92 20.45
C LEU A 766 -9.29 8.63 19.26
N ASP A 767 -10.14 9.59 19.54
CA ASP A 767 -10.88 10.29 18.50
C ASP A 767 -9.97 11.06 17.54
N PRO A 768 -10.29 11.10 16.23
CA PRO A 768 -9.56 11.94 15.30
C PRO A 768 -9.80 13.43 15.58
N VAL A 769 -8.87 14.26 15.14
CA VAL A 769 -8.99 15.71 15.06
C VAL A 769 -8.84 16.12 13.60
N ILE A 770 -9.71 17.01 13.11
CA ILE A 770 -9.59 17.56 11.76
C ILE A 770 -9.30 19.06 11.85
N TYR A 771 -8.21 19.47 11.21
CA TYR A 771 -7.90 20.86 10.93
C TYR A 771 -8.17 21.15 9.47
N ALA A 772 -8.92 22.21 9.16
CA ALA A 772 -9.21 22.59 7.80
C ALA A 772 -9.16 24.10 7.60
N GLY A 773 -8.96 24.51 6.36
CA GLY A 773 -8.91 25.91 5.97
C GLY A 773 -9.33 26.12 4.51
N THR A 774 -9.77 27.34 4.20
CA THR A 774 -10.07 27.72 2.82
C THR A 774 -8.78 27.82 2.03
N ALA A 775 -8.80 27.31 0.81
CA ALA A 775 -7.68 27.31 -0.13
C ALA A 775 -7.82 28.39 -1.20
N PRO A 776 -6.73 28.77 -1.86
CA PRO A 776 -6.75 29.59 -3.07
C PRO A 776 -7.57 28.94 -4.20
N GLU A 777 -7.85 29.72 -5.23
CA GLU A 777 -8.52 29.22 -6.43
C GLU A 777 -7.68 28.14 -7.11
N ALA A 778 -8.33 27.02 -7.47
CA ALA A 778 -7.67 25.90 -8.13
C ALA A 778 -7.04 26.31 -9.48
N GLY A 779 -5.96 25.65 -9.91
CA GLY A 779 -5.26 25.96 -11.16
C GLY A 779 -4.38 27.20 -11.11
N THR A 780 -4.08 27.75 -9.94
CA THR A 780 -3.22 28.93 -9.77
C THR A 780 -1.91 28.60 -9.07
N LYS A 781 -0.86 29.43 -9.27
CA LYS A 781 0.40 29.33 -8.50
C LYS A 781 0.14 29.29 -7.01
N ALA A 782 -0.80 30.12 -6.50
CA ALA A 782 -1.14 30.16 -5.10
C ALA A 782 -1.72 28.80 -4.61
N ALA A 783 -2.54 28.12 -5.44
CA ALA A 783 -3.05 26.79 -5.10
C ALA A 783 -1.93 25.75 -5.06
N ALA A 784 -0.98 25.78 -5.99
CA ALA A 784 0.18 24.90 -6.01
C ALA A 784 1.02 25.04 -4.72
N LEU A 785 1.34 26.25 -4.33
CA LEU A 785 2.11 26.54 -3.11
C LEU A 785 1.34 26.21 -1.84
N TYR A 786 0.02 26.44 -1.81
CA TYR A 786 -0.85 26.02 -0.73
C TYR A 786 -0.82 24.51 -0.53
N ASN A 787 -0.92 23.72 -1.62
CA ASN A 787 -0.86 22.26 -1.57
C ASN A 787 0.47 21.77 -1.01
N ALA A 788 1.58 22.42 -1.39
CA ALA A 788 2.92 22.10 -0.90
C ALA A 788 3.04 22.36 0.62
N VAL A 789 2.60 23.53 1.09
CA VAL A 789 2.63 23.89 2.52
C VAL A 789 1.71 22.99 3.34
N LEU A 790 0.50 22.68 2.84
CA LEU A 790 -0.44 21.80 3.54
C LEU A 790 0.14 20.37 3.68
N SER A 791 0.77 19.84 2.64
CA SER A 791 1.44 18.54 2.66
C SER A 791 2.62 18.52 3.63
N TYR A 792 3.43 19.57 3.65
CA TYR A 792 4.54 19.71 4.59
C TYR A 792 4.07 19.80 6.04
N LEU A 793 3.01 20.57 6.30
CA LEU A 793 2.41 20.67 7.64
C LEU A 793 1.89 19.30 8.12
N GLY A 794 1.25 18.52 7.23
CA GLY A 794 0.86 17.15 7.53
C GLY A 794 2.05 16.27 7.92
N THR A 795 3.15 16.37 7.18
CA THR A 795 4.41 15.65 7.46
C THR A 795 5.00 16.05 8.82
N LEU A 796 5.02 17.35 9.15
CA LEU A 796 5.48 17.81 10.46
C LEU A 796 4.64 17.25 11.60
N LEU A 797 3.31 17.25 11.45
CA LEU A 797 2.39 16.75 12.48
C LEU A 797 2.49 15.23 12.65
N SER A 798 2.82 14.49 11.60
CA SER A 798 3.05 13.04 11.69
C SER A 798 4.35 12.71 12.43
N LYS A 799 5.40 13.53 12.25
CA LYS A 799 6.71 13.34 12.91
C LYS A 799 6.68 13.66 14.41
N THR A 800 5.71 14.42 14.90
CA THR A 800 5.62 14.78 16.34
C THR A 800 5.23 13.61 17.23
N ASP A 801 4.52 12.62 16.70
CA ASP A 801 4.12 11.42 17.44
C ASP A 801 3.91 10.27 16.44
N SER A 802 4.79 9.30 16.47
CA SER A 802 4.77 8.13 15.55
C SER A 802 3.58 7.18 15.73
N SER A 803 2.79 7.35 16.78
CA SER A 803 1.54 6.60 16.99
C SER A 803 0.36 7.19 16.23
N ARG A 804 0.50 8.40 15.68
CA ARG A 804 -0.55 9.11 14.95
C ARG A 804 -0.51 8.78 13.46
N THR A 805 -1.68 8.59 12.88
CA THR A 805 -1.86 8.55 11.43
C THR A 805 -2.35 9.91 10.97
N VAL A 806 -1.63 10.54 10.04
CA VAL A 806 -1.98 11.85 9.50
C VAL A 806 -2.34 11.70 8.03
N THR A 807 -3.55 12.15 7.67
CA THR A 807 -4.04 12.15 6.29
C THR A 807 -4.27 13.59 5.83
N VAL A 808 -3.63 13.98 4.73
CA VAL A 808 -3.82 15.29 4.10
C VAL A 808 -4.78 15.16 2.94
N GLN A 809 -5.82 16.00 2.94
CA GLN A 809 -6.78 16.09 1.85
C GLN A 809 -6.63 17.44 1.16
N LEU A 810 -6.18 17.40 -0.09
CA LEU A 810 -6.03 18.59 -0.93
C LEU A 810 -7.39 19.10 -1.38
N PRO A 811 -7.51 20.41 -1.68
CA PRO A 811 -8.70 20.98 -2.27
C PRO A 811 -9.02 20.31 -3.61
N VAL A 812 -10.30 20.09 -3.89
CA VAL A 812 -10.78 19.62 -5.20
C VAL A 812 -11.58 20.72 -5.90
N ALA A 813 -11.67 20.65 -7.21
CA ALA A 813 -12.36 21.67 -8.01
C ALA A 813 -13.77 21.97 -7.50
N GLY A 814 -14.08 23.26 -7.37
CA GLY A 814 -15.35 23.74 -6.85
C GLY A 814 -15.53 23.63 -5.32
N ILE A 815 -14.55 23.06 -4.59
CA ILE A 815 -14.54 22.95 -3.11
C ILE A 815 -13.21 23.45 -2.61
N ASN A 816 -13.09 24.74 -2.34
CA ASN A 816 -11.85 25.36 -1.88
C ASN A 816 -11.62 25.09 -0.39
N LEU A 817 -11.43 23.82 -0.02
CA LEU A 817 -11.20 23.39 1.35
C LEU A 817 -10.09 22.35 1.40
N GLY A 818 -8.98 22.70 2.05
CA GLY A 818 -7.92 21.74 2.40
C GLY A 818 -8.07 21.28 3.85
N SER A 819 -7.70 20.03 4.16
CA SER A 819 -7.79 19.51 5.51
C SER A 819 -6.67 18.54 5.87
N ILE A 820 -6.40 18.45 7.17
CA ILE A 820 -5.50 17.48 7.80
C ILE A 820 -6.32 16.73 8.84
N THR A 821 -6.45 15.42 8.68
CA THR A 821 -7.07 14.53 9.65
C THR A 821 -5.99 13.79 10.41
N ILE A 822 -6.01 13.89 11.73
CA ILE A 822 -5.02 13.27 12.63
C ILE A 822 -5.78 12.28 13.51
N GLN A 823 -5.40 11.00 13.41
CA GLN A 823 -5.98 9.91 14.20
C GLN A 823 -5.13 9.63 15.44
N ASN A 824 -5.69 8.94 16.41
CA ASN A 824 -5.05 8.55 17.66
C ASN A 824 -4.61 9.74 18.54
N VAL A 825 -5.45 10.76 18.67
CA VAL A 825 -5.15 11.97 19.45
C VAL A 825 -5.60 11.80 20.90
N ALA A 826 -4.63 11.62 21.81
CA ALA A 826 -4.90 11.51 23.25
C ALA A 826 -5.28 12.84 23.91
N HIS A 827 -4.61 13.94 23.50
CA HIS A 827 -4.77 15.27 24.09
C HIS A 827 -4.89 16.36 23.02
N THR A 828 -6.08 16.88 22.80
CA THR A 828 -6.35 17.91 21.79
C THR A 828 -5.62 19.23 22.04
N LYS A 829 -5.40 19.64 23.31
CA LYS A 829 -4.65 20.88 23.63
C LYS A 829 -3.17 20.79 23.26
N GLU A 830 -2.60 19.61 23.42
CA GLU A 830 -1.20 19.38 23.06
C GLU A 830 -1.04 19.44 21.54
N LEU A 831 -1.96 18.81 20.81
CA LEU A 831 -1.97 18.86 19.33
C LEU A 831 -2.17 20.28 18.81
N ASP A 832 -3.06 21.08 19.44
CA ASP A 832 -3.25 22.48 19.08
C ASP A 832 -1.98 23.32 19.31
N ALA A 833 -1.24 23.03 20.39
CA ALA A 833 0.03 23.69 20.67
C ALA A 833 1.09 23.29 19.62
N GLN A 834 1.15 22.02 19.23
CA GLN A 834 2.05 21.51 18.18
C GLN A 834 1.72 22.15 16.83
N TYR A 835 0.46 22.21 16.43
CA TYR A 835 0.01 22.90 15.22
C TYR A 835 0.45 24.38 15.23
N LYS A 836 0.15 25.09 16.32
CA LYS A 836 0.57 26.48 16.48
C LYS A 836 2.08 26.66 16.33
N THR A 837 2.85 25.83 17.01
CA THR A 837 4.31 25.86 16.95
C THR A 837 4.82 25.58 15.53
N ALA A 838 4.25 24.61 14.83
CA ALA A 838 4.61 24.30 13.45
C ALA A 838 4.39 25.50 12.52
N ILE A 839 3.21 26.16 12.60
CA ILE A 839 2.91 27.35 11.79
C ILE A 839 3.86 28.50 12.13
N GLN A 840 4.12 28.76 13.41
CA GLN A 840 5.05 29.81 13.84
C GLN A 840 6.47 29.54 13.32
N ASN A 841 6.97 28.32 13.47
CA ASN A 841 8.31 27.94 12.99
C ASN A 841 8.45 28.08 11.47
N ILE A 842 7.44 27.66 10.69
CA ILE A 842 7.44 27.84 9.23
C ILE A 842 7.47 29.34 8.91
N THR A 843 6.59 30.14 9.50
CA THR A 843 6.50 31.58 9.21
C THR A 843 7.78 32.31 9.58
N GLU A 844 8.34 32.05 10.77
CA GLU A 844 9.59 32.65 11.24
C GLU A 844 10.78 32.24 10.36
N ALA A 845 10.84 30.96 9.95
CA ALA A 845 11.91 30.48 9.07
C ALA A 845 11.84 31.12 7.68
N LEU A 846 10.65 31.34 7.14
CA LEU A 846 10.46 32.03 5.84
C LEU A 846 10.83 33.52 5.88
N ASP A 847 10.61 34.16 7.04
CA ASP A 847 10.95 35.60 7.25
C ASP A 847 12.45 35.82 7.47
N HIS A 848 13.22 34.80 7.90
CA HIS A 848 14.64 34.87 8.20
C HIS A 848 15.53 34.52 7.00
N ILE A 849 16.32 35.49 6.49
CA ILE A 849 17.19 35.31 5.29
C ILE A 849 18.17 34.12 5.41
N GLN A 850 18.61 33.75 6.63
CA GLN A 850 19.53 32.62 6.84
C GLN A 850 18.86 31.26 6.98
N ALA A 851 17.56 31.22 7.24
CA ALA A 851 16.79 30.00 7.48
C ALA A 851 15.83 29.64 6.30
N ASN A 852 15.53 30.62 5.43
CA ASN A 852 14.51 30.45 4.41
C ASN A 852 14.85 29.40 3.33
N GLU A 853 16.12 29.25 2.94
CA GLU A 853 16.53 28.22 1.98
C GLU A 853 16.25 26.80 2.50
N GLY A 854 16.48 26.56 3.77
CA GLY A 854 16.22 25.26 4.39
C GLY A 854 14.74 24.91 4.41
N ILE A 855 13.88 25.82 4.87
CA ILE A 855 12.44 25.56 4.95
C ILE A 855 11.79 25.47 3.56
N VAL A 856 12.21 26.29 2.60
CA VAL A 856 11.71 26.22 1.20
C VAL A 856 12.05 24.85 0.60
N ARG A 857 13.28 24.39 0.78
CA ARG A 857 13.70 23.05 0.32
C ARG A 857 12.84 21.94 0.97
N ASP A 858 12.60 22.02 2.27
CA ASP A 858 11.81 21.01 2.99
C ASP A 858 10.34 20.98 2.54
N ILE A 859 9.74 22.15 2.26
CA ILE A 859 8.38 22.25 1.70
C ILE A 859 8.36 21.64 0.30
N LYS A 860 9.29 22.01 -0.58
CA LYS A 860 9.41 21.48 -1.94
C LYS A 860 9.56 19.95 -1.93
N ASN A 861 10.50 19.45 -1.13
CA ASN A 861 10.76 18.02 -1.05
C ASN A 861 9.54 17.23 -0.54
N SER A 862 8.84 17.72 0.48
CA SER A 862 7.65 17.05 1.02
C SER A 862 6.53 16.92 0.00
N TRP A 863 6.35 17.95 -0.87
CA TRP A 863 5.34 17.90 -1.90
C TRP A 863 5.77 17.01 -3.08
N ILE A 864 7.02 17.11 -3.52
CA ILE A 864 7.58 16.30 -4.59
C ILE A 864 7.49 14.81 -4.24
N GLN A 865 7.83 14.43 -3.01
CA GLN A 865 7.66 13.05 -2.53
C GLN A 865 6.25 12.52 -2.76
N LYS A 866 5.25 13.30 -2.37
CA LYS A 866 3.86 12.90 -2.54
C LYS A 866 3.50 12.71 -4.01
N GLN A 867 3.90 13.64 -4.88
CA GLN A 867 3.62 13.55 -6.31
C GLN A 867 4.36 12.40 -6.97
N MET A 868 5.63 12.16 -6.58
CA MET A 868 6.45 11.09 -7.16
C MET A 868 5.96 9.70 -6.77
N THR A 869 5.38 9.53 -5.59
CA THR A 869 4.70 8.28 -5.24
C THR A 869 3.58 7.96 -6.23
N GLU A 870 2.90 8.99 -6.74
CA GLU A 870 1.84 8.86 -7.74
C GLU A 870 2.39 8.68 -9.16
N THR A 871 3.46 9.38 -9.55
CA THR A 871 4.10 9.24 -10.88
C THR A 871 4.90 7.94 -11.03
N GLY A 872 5.26 7.27 -9.95
CA GLY A 872 5.98 6.01 -9.96
C GLY A 872 5.25 4.85 -10.66
N SER A 873 3.98 5.02 -11.05
CA SER A 873 3.21 4.04 -11.82
C SER A 873 2.56 4.65 -13.06
N ASN A 874 2.32 3.82 -14.09
CA ASN A 874 1.61 4.27 -15.27
C ASN A 874 0.17 4.72 -14.94
N SER A 875 -0.52 3.98 -14.06
CA SER A 875 -1.86 4.38 -13.59
C SER A 875 -1.83 5.66 -12.77
N GLY A 876 -0.83 5.85 -11.90
CA GLY A 876 -0.63 7.10 -11.17
C GLY A 876 -0.37 8.28 -12.10
N THR A 877 0.45 8.10 -13.13
CA THR A 877 0.68 9.12 -14.17
C THR A 877 -0.62 9.49 -14.90
N ALA A 878 -1.43 8.51 -15.28
CA ALA A 878 -2.73 8.75 -15.90
C ALA A 878 -3.70 9.49 -14.96
N MET A 879 -3.69 9.17 -13.65
CA MET A 879 -4.48 9.89 -12.64
C MET A 879 -4.01 11.34 -12.43
N LEU A 880 -2.72 11.61 -12.49
CA LEU A 880 -2.19 12.97 -12.39
C LEU A 880 -2.58 13.82 -13.59
N MET A 881 -2.52 13.26 -14.81
CA MET A 881 -3.04 13.95 -16.00
C MET A 881 -4.55 14.24 -15.86
N GLN A 882 -5.31 13.32 -15.29
CA GLN A 882 -6.74 13.50 -15.06
C GLN A 882 -7.05 14.53 -13.96
N SER A 883 -6.17 14.72 -12.98
CA SER A 883 -6.38 15.68 -11.88
C SER A 883 -6.57 17.11 -12.38
N GLY A 884 -5.94 17.47 -13.48
CA GLY A 884 -6.12 18.75 -14.15
C GLY A 884 -7.52 18.97 -14.73
N LEU A 885 -8.25 17.90 -15.06
CA LEU A 885 -9.66 18.02 -15.49
C LEU A 885 -10.55 18.45 -14.31
N GLU A 886 -10.28 17.96 -13.11
CA GLU A 886 -11.02 18.33 -11.90
C GLU A 886 -10.75 19.77 -11.47
N THR A 887 -9.62 20.34 -11.87
CA THR A 887 -9.25 21.74 -11.60
C THR A 887 -9.52 22.70 -12.76
N ASP A 888 -10.09 22.21 -13.87
CA ASP A 888 -10.28 22.95 -15.14
C ASP A 888 -8.97 23.53 -15.72
N SER A 889 -7.83 22.93 -15.33
CA SER A 889 -6.47 23.39 -15.66
C SER A 889 -5.79 22.56 -16.75
N GLY A 890 -6.45 21.50 -17.24
CA GLY A 890 -5.93 20.63 -18.30
C GLY A 890 -4.98 19.52 -17.82
N ALA A 891 -4.67 18.58 -18.73
CA ALA A 891 -3.86 17.38 -18.43
C ALA A 891 -2.41 17.68 -18.01
N TYR A 892 -1.94 18.89 -18.26
CA TYR A 892 -0.57 19.34 -17.95
C TYR A 892 -0.44 19.92 -16.54
N TRP A 893 -1.53 20.10 -15.81
CA TRP A 893 -1.55 20.78 -14.52
C TRP A 893 -0.53 20.25 -13.52
N TYR A 894 -0.36 18.96 -13.42
CA TYR A 894 0.58 18.38 -12.47
C TYR A 894 2.04 18.77 -12.75
N LEU A 895 2.40 19.04 -14.03
CA LEU A 895 3.72 19.53 -14.41
C LEU A 895 3.83 21.05 -14.16
N GLU A 896 2.77 21.81 -14.42
CA GLU A 896 2.74 23.25 -14.12
C GLU A 896 2.81 23.48 -12.60
N GLU A 897 2.09 22.68 -11.83
CA GLU A 897 2.15 22.70 -10.37
C GLU A 897 3.56 22.40 -9.87
N TYR A 898 4.22 21.36 -10.43
CA TYR A 898 5.62 21.08 -10.16
C TYR A 898 6.52 22.28 -10.46
N ASN A 899 6.34 22.89 -11.62
CA ASN A 899 7.16 24.05 -12.04
C ASN A 899 6.95 25.26 -11.12
N PHE A 900 5.71 25.59 -10.77
CA PHE A 900 5.40 26.68 -9.83
C PHE A 900 6.07 26.46 -8.46
N ILE A 901 6.05 25.25 -7.96
CA ILE A 901 6.68 24.90 -6.67
C ILE A 901 8.20 24.99 -6.77
N GLN A 902 8.81 24.51 -7.87
CA GLN A 902 10.26 24.58 -8.06
C GLN A 902 10.79 26.00 -8.23
N GLU A 903 10.07 26.86 -8.96
CA GLU A 903 10.48 28.25 -9.19
C GLU A 903 10.17 29.18 -8.01
N ALA A 904 9.32 28.77 -7.07
CA ALA A 904 8.91 29.63 -5.96
C ALA A 904 10.06 29.92 -5.00
N GLU A 905 10.14 31.18 -4.58
CA GLU A 905 11.07 31.70 -3.58
C GLU A 905 10.42 31.79 -2.18
N ALA A 906 11.21 32.06 -1.16
CA ALA A 906 10.72 32.19 0.22
C ALA A 906 9.57 33.19 0.40
N GLN A 907 9.61 34.30 -0.35
CA GLN A 907 8.58 35.35 -0.31
C GLN A 907 7.23 34.80 -0.83
N ASP A 908 7.24 34.00 -1.89
CA ASP A 908 6.00 33.37 -2.43
C ASP A 908 5.35 32.47 -1.37
N TYR A 909 6.16 31.65 -0.67
CA TYR A 909 5.65 30.79 0.42
C TYR A 909 5.19 31.61 1.63
N TYR A 910 5.89 32.70 1.96
CA TYR A 910 5.51 33.59 3.05
C TYR A 910 4.11 34.19 2.83
N GLU A 911 3.80 34.60 1.61
CA GLU A 911 2.48 35.13 1.25
C GLU A 911 1.38 34.06 1.43
N ILE A 912 1.67 32.79 1.12
CA ILE A 912 0.72 31.68 1.30
C ILE A 912 0.42 31.40 2.78
N MET A 913 1.28 31.78 3.70
CA MET A 913 1.03 31.58 5.14
C MET A 913 -0.21 32.31 5.66
N GLU A 914 -0.77 33.27 4.92
CA GLU A 914 -2.06 33.91 5.24
C GLU A 914 -3.22 32.87 5.31
N TYR A 915 -3.13 31.80 4.54
CA TYR A 915 -4.11 30.69 4.54
C TYR A 915 -3.92 29.73 5.73
N PHE A 916 -2.80 29.81 6.43
CA PHE A 916 -2.42 28.97 7.57
C PHE A 916 -2.28 29.77 8.87
N PRO A 917 -3.38 30.28 9.45
CA PRO A 917 -3.30 31.01 10.71
C PRO A 917 -2.86 30.09 11.86
N VAL A 918 -2.21 30.62 12.87
CA VAL A 918 -1.76 29.90 14.08
C VAL A 918 -2.88 29.17 14.82
N ARG A 919 -4.12 29.53 14.56
CA ARG A 919 -5.31 28.78 14.96
C ARG A 919 -6.03 28.34 13.69
N PRO A 920 -6.24 27.03 13.49
CA PRO A 920 -6.92 26.56 12.29
C PRO A 920 -8.27 27.23 12.06
N GLN A 921 -8.57 27.61 10.82
CA GLN A 921 -9.84 28.29 10.47
C GLN A 921 -11.03 27.40 10.85
N ILE A 922 -10.89 26.09 10.66
CA ILE A 922 -11.91 25.10 10.97
C ILE A 922 -11.25 24.01 11.81
N ARG A 923 -11.89 23.68 12.90
CA ARG A 923 -11.42 22.68 13.84
C ARG A 923 -12.54 21.78 14.25
N VAL A 924 -12.36 20.47 14.07
CA VAL A 924 -13.34 19.45 14.41
C VAL A 924 -12.74 18.46 15.40
N TYR A 925 -13.45 18.17 16.48
CA TYR A 925 -13.02 17.21 17.48
C TYR A 925 -14.21 16.58 18.19
N SER A 926 -13.99 15.43 18.82
CA SER A 926 -15.02 14.77 19.62
C SER A 926 -15.45 15.60 20.83
N ALA A 927 -16.71 15.56 21.16
CA ALA A 927 -17.25 16.18 22.36
C ALA A 927 -16.69 15.54 23.63
N ASP A 928 -16.31 14.26 23.58
CA ASP A 928 -15.81 13.48 24.72
C ASP A 928 -14.27 13.51 24.84
N SER A 929 -13.58 14.16 23.89
CA SER A 929 -12.12 14.27 23.95
C SER A 929 -11.69 14.96 25.26
N LYS A 930 -10.81 14.30 25.99
CA LYS A 930 -10.24 14.87 27.24
C LYS A 930 -9.55 16.18 26.93
N LYS A 931 -9.98 17.24 27.63
CA LYS A 931 -9.42 18.59 27.48
C LYS A 931 -7.98 18.68 27.98
#